data_19a93febcfd3de8a270dc211f647aab4
#
_entry.id   19a93febcfd3de8a270dc211f647aab4
#
_cell.length_a   1.000
_cell.length_b   1.000
_cell.length_c   1.000
_cell.angle_alpha   90.00
_cell.angle_beta   90.00
_cell.angle_gamma   90.00
#
_symmetry.space_group_name_H-M   'P 1'
#
loop_
_entity.id
_entity.type
_entity.pdbx_description
1 polymer ?
#
loop_
_entity_poly.entity_id
_entity_poly.type
_entity_poly.pdbx_seq_one_letter_code
_entity_poly.pdbx_strand_id
1 'polypeptide(L)'
;MSSGHPLLPLLPLRDIVVFPFMVIPLFVGREKSVCALEKSMSEQKNIFLASQRNPNSNDPTPKDIYETGTIANILQILKLTDGTIKVLVEGLQRGRIIKFSKSTDFYQVEIERVQENEQVTPELKALMRSVGSVFEQYVKLNQKIPLEAVSATTNIIEPHRYADTIAAYMVFQSNEKQALLETFNPGDRLDKLLGTLKSEVEILKIEKKVHGRVRKQMESSQKEFYLNEQLKAIQKELGKRDEFKTDIDELTEKIKKVGLPKDINEKISKELRRLELMQPMSAEATVSRTYIEWFIDLPWKQGTGSEKIKISEAIKILDKDHYGLAKVKERIIEHLAVLKLVKKIKGPILCLAGPPGVGKTSLGQSIARATGKKFIRASLGGVRDEAEIRGHRRTYIGALPGKIIQGIKKAGTMDPVFMLDEVDKMNSDFRGDPSSALLEVLDPEQNFNFNDHYLEADYDLSQVLFICTANVLHTIPKPLLDRMEVIRLHGYTDEEKVGIAEKFLIPKKIKEHGLTKNNVKFKKTILNRIVDSYTRESGVRNLEREIATICRKVARKVVDKGKKYSTKVGVDDLKEFLGIPKYQRLPANKPLPVGVATGLAWTEVGGELLSIEVTVLPGSGKLSPTGTLGDVMKESAHAALSYVRSRAKDFGLKNDFYQKTDIHIHIPEGAVPKDGPSAGITMAIAMVSALTKNPLRHGIAMTGELTLTGKVLPIGGLKEKSLAAHRGGIFKIILPKENEKDIPEISDKIRKKMIFYPVSTMDEAIKEAFEKKLSPGKKSAKIKIRKKQASSRQQPATTLN
;
A
#
# COMPACT_ATOMS: atom_id res chain seq x y z
N MET A 1 41.81 -41.64 -3.63
CA MET A 1 41.15 -40.34 -3.95
C MET A 1 39.80 -40.35 -3.25
N SER A 2 39.61 -39.52 -2.25
CA SER A 2 38.40 -39.49 -1.41
C SER A 2 37.19 -39.11 -2.24
N SER A 3 36.20 -39.98 -2.30
CA SER A 3 34.87 -39.72 -2.88
C SER A 3 34.09 -38.74 -2.04
N GLY A 4 34.51 -37.47 -2.03
CA GLY A 4 33.79 -36.43 -1.36
C GLY A 4 32.60 -35.95 -2.23
N HIS A 5 31.38 -36.10 -1.72
CA HIS A 5 30.21 -35.54 -2.34
C HIS A 5 30.34 -34.01 -2.42
N PRO A 6 30.02 -33.34 -3.56
CA PRO A 6 30.14 -31.88 -3.66
C PRO A 6 29.16 -31.17 -2.74
N LEU A 7 29.66 -30.16 -2.05
CA LEU A 7 28.86 -29.30 -1.19
C LEU A 7 28.49 -28.04 -1.99
N LEU A 8 27.19 -27.84 -2.28
CA LEU A 8 26.72 -26.71 -3.09
C LEU A 8 25.70 -25.84 -2.35
N PRO A 9 25.66 -24.53 -2.63
CA PRO A 9 24.55 -23.66 -2.22
C PRO A 9 23.24 -24.14 -2.86
N LEU A 10 22.16 -24.13 -2.10
CA LEU A 10 20.82 -24.53 -2.54
C LEU A 10 19.93 -23.31 -2.75
N LEU A 11 19.23 -23.26 -3.86
CA LEU A 11 18.19 -22.30 -4.18
C LEU A 11 16.82 -23.01 -4.21
N PRO A 12 15.95 -22.81 -3.22
CA PRO A 12 14.59 -23.35 -3.22
C PRO A 12 13.69 -22.62 -4.22
N LEU A 13 13.06 -23.36 -5.14
CA LEU A 13 12.17 -22.86 -6.17
C LEU A 13 10.69 -23.07 -5.76
N ARG A 14 9.81 -22.09 -6.03
CA ARG A 14 8.39 -22.17 -5.62
C ARG A 14 7.57 -23.08 -6.52
N ASP A 15 7.46 -22.72 -7.80
CA ASP A 15 6.52 -23.32 -8.76
C ASP A 15 7.22 -23.87 -10.01
N ILE A 16 8.55 -23.92 -9.99
CA ILE A 16 9.34 -24.26 -11.15
C ILE A 16 10.18 -25.48 -10.83
N VAL A 17 10.16 -26.45 -11.73
CA VAL A 17 11.09 -27.60 -11.75
C VAL A 17 12.05 -27.37 -12.89
N VAL A 18 13.34 -27.37 -12.60
CA VAL A 18 14.39 -27.16 -13.61
C VAL A 18 14.97 -28.54 -13.97
N PHE A 19 14.93 -28.84 -15.26
CA PHE A 19 15.51 -30.06 -15.79
C PHE A 19 16.96 -29.81 -16.26
N PRO A 20 17.79 -30.86 -16.35
CA PRO A 20 19.05 -30.78 -17.07
C PRO A 20 18.87 -30.23 -18.47
N PHE A 21 19.84 -29.46 -18.97
CA PHE A 21 19.85 -28.79 -20.29
C PHE A 21 18.80 -27.69 -20.47
N MET A 22 18.06 -27.34 -19.45
CA MET A 22 17.09 -26.26 -19.47
C MET A 22 17.76 -24.93 -19.13
N VAL A 23 17.56 -23.91 -19.96
CA VAL A 23 18.01 -22.55 -19.68
C VAL A 23 16.78 -21.71 -19.29
N ILE A 24 16.79 -21.16 -18.08
CA ILE A 24 15.62 -20.44 -17.57
C ILE A 24 16.03 -19.22 -16.74
N PRO A 25 15.32 -18.07 -16.88
CA PRO A 25 15.49 -16.96 -15.99
C PRO A 25 14.67 -17.18 -14.69
N LEU A 26 15.32 -17.00 -13.54
CA LEU A 26 14.73 -17.07 -12.23
C LEU A 26 14.76 -15.70 -11.56
N PHE A 27 13.72 -15.36 -10.78
CA PHE A 27 13.64 -14.14 -9.99
C PHE A 27 13.82 -14.48 -8.51
N VAL A 28 14.86 -13.93 -7.91
CA VAL A 28 15.28 -14.25 -6.56
C VAL A 28 15.23 -12.99 -5.70
N GLY A 29 14.37 -13.01 -4.66
CA GLY A 29 14.17 -11.88 -3.75
C GLY A 29 14.28 -12.26 -2.26
N ARG A 30 14.48 -13.55 -1.91
CA ARG A 30 14.65 -13.97 -0.51
C ARG A 30 16.09 -13.79 -0.08
N GLU A 31 16.35 -13.25 1.10
CA GLU A 31 17.70 -13.02 1.62
C GLU A 31 18.57 -14.26 1.57
N LYS A 32 18.09 -15.40 2.10
CA LYS A 32 18.82 -16.68 2.07
C LYS A 32 19.15 -17.15 0.66
N SER A 33 18.26 -16.89 -0.29
CA SER A 33 18.46 -17.26 -1.70
C SER A 33 19.45 -16.33 -2.40
N VAL A 34 19.45 -15.06 -2.04
CA VAL A 34 20.43 -14.07 -2.52
C VAL A 34 21.82 -14.42 -2.00
N CYS A 35 21.97 -14.73 -0.72
CA CYS A 35 23.24 -15.17 -0.13
C CYS A 35 23.78 -16.47 -0.78
N ALA A 36 22.88 -17.42 -1.10
CA ALA A 36 23.25 -18.64 -1.79
C ALA A 36 23.79 -18.36 -3.21
N LEU A 37 23.19 -17.42 -3.95
CA LEU A 37 23.66 -16.98 -5.26
C LEU A 37 25.03 -16.28 -5.18
N GLU A 38 25.19 -15.35 -4.24
CA GLU A 38 26.44 -14.63 -4.05
C GLU A 38 27.59 -15.58 -3.67
N LYS A 39 27.30 -16.58 -2.83
CA LYS A 39 28.27 -17.62 -2.48
C LYS A 39 28.63 -18.49 -3.69
N SER A 40 27.65 -18.90 -4.48
CA SER A 40 27.86 -19.67 -5.70
C SER A 40 28.76 -18.93 -6.71
N MET A 41 28.55 -17.62 -6.85
CA MET A 41 29.35 -16.75 -7.74
C MET A 41 30.82 -16.61 -7.29
N SER A 42 31.08 -16.63 -6.00
CA SER A 42 32.45 -16.57 -5.45
C SER A 42 33.23 -17.86 -5.59
N GLU A 43 32.56 -18.97 -5.86
CA GLU A 43 33.18 -20.31 -5.99
C GLU A 43 33.17 -20.74 -7.46
N GLN A 44 32.45 -21.81 -7.81
CA GLN A 44 32.48 -22.42 -9.15
C GLN A 44 31.29 -22.05 -10.05
N LYS A 45 30.46 -21.06 -9.69
CA LYS A 45 29.22 -20.70 -10.36
C LYS A 45 28.16 -21.79 -10.42
N ASN A 46 28.33 -22.88 -9.66
CA ASN A 46 27.41 -24.00 -9.58
C ASN A 46 26.47 -23.80 -8.39
N ILE A 47 25.20 -24.07 -8.61
CA ILE A 47 24.15 -23.96 -7.59
C ILE A 47 23.21 -25.15 -7.70
N PHE A 48 22.67 -25.62 -6.59
CA PHE A 48 21.69 -26.69 -6.59
C PHE A 48 20.27 -26.10 -6.55
N LEU A 49 19.45 -26.51 -7.51
CA LEU A 49 18.08 -26.05 -7.65
C LEU A 49 17.13 -27.16 -7.23
N ALA A 50 16.28 -26.92 -6.22
CA ALA A 50 15.27 -27.89 -5.81
C ALA A 50 13.94 -27.20 -5.55
N SER A 51 12.85 -27.83 -5.98
CA SER A 51 11.50 -27.28 -5.83
C SER A 51 10.98 -27.43 -4.39
N GLN A 52 10.11 -26.54 -3.97
CA GLN A 52 9.39 -26.64 -2.70
C GLN A 52 8.18 -27.59 -2.85
N ARG A 53 7.88 -28.36 -1.80
CA ARG A 53 6.65 -29.19 -1.72
C ARG A 53 5.41 -28.32 -1.57
N ASN A 54 5.54 -27.20 -0.86
CA ASN A 54 4.47 -26.21 -0.71
C ASN A 54 4.91 -24.85 -1.27
N PRO A 55 4.38 -24.43 -2.43
CA PRO A 55 4.74 -23.17 -3.08
C PRO A 55 4.45 -21.91 -2.23
N ASN A 56 3.50 -21.99 -1.30
CA ASN A 56 3.05 -20.85 -0.50
C ASN A 56 3.96 -20.54 0.71
N SER A 57 4.93 -21.41 1.02
CA SER A 57 5.87 -21.16 2.12
C SER A 57 6.91 -20.10 1.74
N ASN A 58 6.99 -19.03 2.53
CA ASN A 58 7.99 -17.97 2.31
C ASN A 58 9.37 -18.34 2.84
N ASP A 59 9.47 -19.11 3.91
CA ASP A 59 10.72 -19.62 4.48
C ASP A 59 10.61 -21.15 4.62
N PRO A 60 10.91 -21.92 3.55
CA PRO A 60 10.80 -23.37 3.57
C PRO A 60 11.83 -23.99 4.51
N THR A 61 11.42 -24.97 5.29
CA THR A 61 12.34 -25.81 6.06
C THR A 61 12.94 -26.90 5.17
N PRO A 62 14.02 -27.57 5.58
CA PRO A 62 14.59 -28.69 4.82
C PRO A 62 13.57 -29.79 4.45
N LYS A 63 12.52 -29.99 5.26
CA LYS A 63 11.42 -30.95 5.00
C LYS A 63 10.45 -30.50 3.91
N ASP A 64 10.40 -29.21 3.66
CA ASP A 64 9.52 -28.61 2.64
C ASP A 64 10.16 -28.57 1.25
N ILE A 65 11.40 -29.07 1.11
CA ILE A 65 12.16 -29.10 -0.14
C ILE A 65 12.24 -30.53 -0.64
N TYR A 66 12.12 -30.73 -1.94
CA TYR A 66 12.33 -32.03 -2.55
C TYR A 66 13.80 -32.43 -2.47
N GLU A 67 14.06 -33.72 -2.23
CA GLU A 67 15.44 -34.23 -2.13
C GLU A 67 16.12 -34.28 -3.49
N THR A 68 15.37 -34.48 -4.56
CA THR A 68 15.89 -34.53 -5.94
C THR A 68 15.75 -33.15 -6.58
N GLY A 69 16.82 -32.67 -7.17
CA GLY A 69 16.92 -31.41 -7.86
C GLY A 69 17.94 -31.44 -9.00
N THR A 70 18.29 -30.28 -9.49
CA THR A 70 19.22 -30.10 -10.62
C THR A 70 20.41 -29.24 -10.20
N ILE A 71 21.62 -29.73 -10.48
CA ILE A 71 22.84 -28.92 -10.42
C ILE A 71 22.79 -27.98 -11.62
N ALA A 72 22.88 -26.69 -11.40
CA ALA A 72 22.82 -25.69 -12.44
C ALA A 72 24.03 -24.76 -12.42
N ASN A 73 24.40 -24.26 -13.58
CA ASN A 73 25.40 -23.21 -13.76
C ASN A 73 24.72 -21.85 -13.89
N ILE A 74 25.31 -20.86 -13.27
CA ILE A 74 24.85 -19.48 -13.38
C ILE A 74 25.49 -18.83 -14.60
N LEU A 75 24.65 -18.50 -15.61
CA LEU A 75 25.10 -17.87 -16.86
C LEU A 75 25.20 -16.36 -16.74
N GLN A 76 24.19 -15.74 -16.15
CA GLN A 76 24.09 -14.28 -16.04
C GLN A 76 23.29 -13.86 -14.80
N ILE A 77 23.70 -12.76 -14.17
CA ILE A 77 23.01 -12.14 -13.05
C ILE A 77 22.73 -10.68 -13.40
N LEU A 78 21.49 -10.22 -13.13
CA LEU A 78 21.08 -8.84 -13.25
C LEU A 78 20.37 -8.41 -11.97
N LYS A 79 20.92 -7.42 -11.28
CA LYS A 79 20.26 -6.81 -10.11
C LYS A 79 19.23 -5.78 -10.60
N LEU A 80 17.98 -5.92 -10.17
CA LEU A 80 16.88 -5.02 -10.50
C LEU A 80 16.78 -3.89 -9.46
N THR A 81 16.12 -2.81 -9.84
CA THR A 81 15.98 -1.61 -9.00
C THR A 81 15.13 -1.80 -7.74
N ASP A 82 14.31 -2.86 -7.71
CA ASP A 82 13.48 -3.26 -6.57
C ASP A 82 14.19 -4.17 -5.56
N GLY A 83 15.49 -4.43 -5.76
CA GLY A 83 16.29 -5.34 -4.94
C GLY A 83 16.18 -6.81 -5.33
N THR A 84 15.32 -7.17 -6.28
CA THR A 84 15.22 -8.54 -6.81
C THR A 84 16.39 -8.85 -7.77
N ILE A 85 16.89 -10.06 -7.71
CA ILE A 85 17.94 -10.54 -8.62
C ILE A 85 17.31 -11.43 -9.68
N LYS A 86 17.46 -11.04 -10.94
CA LYS A 86 17.17 -11.89 -12.10
C LYS A 86 18.42 -12.68 -12.44
N VAL A 87 18.35 -13.99 -12.33
CA VAL A 87 19.47 -14.90 -12.64
C VAL A 87 19.08 -15.81 -13.79
N LEU A 88 19.95 -15.93 -14.79
CA LEU A 88 19.82 -16.91 -15.87
C LEU A 88 20.64 -18.13 -15.48
N VAL A 89 19.99 -19.30 -15.38
CA VAL A 89 20.63 -20.56 -15.00
C VAL A 89 20.46 -21.59 -16.09
N GLU A 90 21.45 -22.48 -16.20
CA GLU A 90 21.44 -23.66 -17.08
C GLU A 90 21.54 -24.89 -16.22
N GLY A 91 20.56 -25.78 -16.32
CA GLY A 91 20.60 -27.10 -15.67
C GLY A 91 21.67 -27.98 -16.29
N LEU A 92 22.56 -28.56 -15.47
CA LEU A 92 23.64 -29.40 -15.92
C LEU A 92 23.34 -30.91 -15.74
N GLN A 93 23.04 -31.30 -14.50
CA GLN A 93 22.91 -32.70 -14.09
C GLN A 93 21.96 -32.86 -12.92
N ARG A 94 21.29 -33.99 -12.81
CA ARG A 94 20.50 -34.36 -11.64
C ARG A 94 21.37 -34.58 -10.42
N GLY A 95 20.83 -34.21 -9.28
CA GLY A 95 21.46 -34.54 -7.99
C GLY A 95 20.41 -34.90 -6.94
N ARG A 96 20.85 -35.65 -5.95
CA ARG A 96 20.04 -35.95 -4.77
C ARG A 96 20.71 -35.41 -3.54
N ILE A 97 19.93 -34.75 -2.68
CA ILE A 97 20.42 -34.25 -1.40
C ILE A 97 20.66 -35.41 -0.45
N ILE A 98 21.90 -35.55 0.04
CA ILE A 98 22.27 -36.50 1.09
C ILE A 98 22.04 -35.88 2.45
N LYS A 99 22.49 -34.59 2.62
CA LYS A 99 22.46 -33.93 3.90
C LYS A 99 22.46 -32.41 3.73
N PHE A 100 21.71 -31.74 4.61
CA PHE A 100 21.80 -30.29 4.75
C PHE A 100 22.95 -29.93 5.69
N SER A 101 23.77 -28.97 5.30
CA SER A 101 24.84 -28.42 6.14
C SER A 101 24.23 -27.46 7.19
N LYS A 102 24.91 -27.33 8.34
CA LYS A 102 24.50 -26.37 9.39
C LYS A 102 24.95 -24.94 9.06
N SER A 103 24.45 -24.35 8.00
CA SER A 103 24.64 -22.92 7.70
C SER A 103 23.41 -22.14 8.16
N THR A 104 23.60 -20.95 8.76
CA THR A 104 22.53 -20.07 9.23
C THR A 104 22.10 -19.06 8.17
N ASP A 105 23.00 -18.71 7.24
CA ASP A 105 22.82 -17.58 6.34
C ASP A 105 22.15 -17.98 5.01
N PHE A 106 22.37 -19.22 4.56
CA PHE A 106 21.77 -19.80 3.37
C PHE A 106 21.74 -21.32 3.44
N TYR A 107 20.93 -21.96 2.60
CA TYR A 107 20.89 -23.42 2.50
C TYR A 107 22.10 -23.95 1.72
N GLN A 108 22.82 -24.86 2.33
CA GLN A 108 23.95 -25.57 1.71
C GLN A 108 23.73 -27.05 1.86
N VAL A 109 23.91 -27.80 0.77
CA VAL A 109 23.61 -29.23 0.70
C VAL A 109 24.79 -30.04 0.16
N GLU A 110 24.99 -31.19 0.75
CA GLU A 110 25.84 -32.23 0.22
C GLU A 110 25.00 -33.07 -0.74
N ILE A 111 25.45 -33.24 -1.97
CA ILE A 111 24.67 -33.85 -3.04
C ILE A 111 25.39 -35.06 -3.63
N GLU A 112 24.63 -36.08 -3.96
CA GLU A 112 25.02 -37.16 -4.78
C GLU A 112 24.68 -36.86 -6.24
N ARG A 113 25.67 -36.97 -7.14
CA ARG A 113 25.40 -36.78 -8.58
C ARG A 113 24.82 -38.08 -9.14
N VAL A 114 23.67 -37.97 -9.78
CA VAL A 114 23.03 -39.10 -10.43
C VAL A 114 23.72 -39.37 -11.77
N GLN A 115 24.35 -40.52 -11.90
CA GLN A 115 24.89 -40.94 -13.19
C GLN A 115 23.76 -41.58 -14.01
N GLU A 116 23.51 -41.05 -15.18
CA GLU A 116 22.51 -41.58 -16.09
C GLU A 116 23.17 -42.57 -17.07
N ASN A 117 22.45 -43.63 -17.41
CA ASN A 117 22.96 -44.63 -18.35
C ASN A 117 22.79 -44.06 -19.78
N GLU A 118 23.90 -43.92 -20.50
CA GLU A 118 23.95 -43.40 -21.88
C GLU A 118 23.73 -44.47 -22.94
N GLN A 119 23.59 -45.74 -22.59
CA GLN A 119 23.42 -46.83 -23.58
C GLN A 119 22.05 -46.72 -24.25
N VAL A 120 22.08 -46.55 -25.55
CA VAL A 120 20.89 -46.41 -26.40
C VAL A 120 20.50 -47.80 -26.91
N THR A 121 19.52 -48.44 -26.27
CA THR A 121 18.98 -49.73 -26.73
C THR A 121 17.96 -49.52 -27.86
N PRO A 122 17.73 -50.57 -28.72
CA PRO A 122 16.67 -50.49 -29.74
C PRO A 122 15.28 -50.17 -29.16
N GLU A 123 15.00 -50.66 -27.95
CA GLU A 123 13.74 -50.42 -27.23
C GLU A 123 13.60 -48.96 -26.87
N LEU A 124 14.66 -48.33 -26.32
CA LEU A 124 14.66 -46.89 -26.00
C LEU A 124 14.48 -46.01 -27.27
N LYS A 125 15.07 -46.42 -28.38
CA LYS A 125 14.84 -45.74 -29.68
C LYS A 125 13.38 -45.80 -30.12
N ALA A 126 12.75 -46.96 -29.99
CA ALA A 126 11.33 -47.13 -30.31
C ALA A 126 10.44 -46.27 -29.39
N LEU A 127 10.78 -46.20 -28.10
CA LEU A 127 10.10 -45.42 -27.12
C LEU A 127 10.24 -43.90 -27.40
N MET A 128 11.46 -43.44 -27.70
CA MET A 128 11.70 -42.03 -28.13
C MET A 128 10.87 -41.64 -29.37
N ARG A 129 10.77 -42.51 -30.35
CA ARG A 129 9.92 -42.27 -31.53
C ARG A 129 8.44 -42.13 -31.14
N SER A 130 7.97 -43.02 -30.25
CA SER A 130 6.59 -42.99 -29.77
C SER A 130 6.30 -41.70 -29.00
N VAL A 131 7.19 -41.29 -28.10
CA VAL A 131 7.11 -40.02 -27.34
C VAL A 131 7.13 -38.84 -28.32
N GLY A 132 8.02 -38.84 -29.31
CA GLY A 132 8.11 -37.74 -30.29
C GLY A 132 6.85 -37.57 -31.10
N SER A 133 6.25 -38.69 -31.58
CA SER A 133 4.98 -38.65 -32.32
C SER A 133 3.82 -38.08 -31.50
N VAL A 134 3.74 -38.48 -30.22
CA VAL A 134 2.69 -37.98 -29.33
C VAL A 134 2.96 -36.52 -28.93
N PHE A 135 4.22 -36.12 -28.72
CA PHE A 135 4.62 -34.75 -28.44
C PHE A 135 4.29 -33.82 -29.62
N GLU A 136 4.55 -34.26 -30.87
CA GLU A 136 4.15 -33.48 -32.06
C GLU A 136 2.63 -33.27 -32.11
N GLN A 137 1.84 -34.31 -31.77
CA GLN A 137 0.37 -34.16 -31.69
C GLN A 137 -0.04 -33.19 -30.55
N TYR A 138 0.65 -33.24 -29.42
CA TYR A 138 0.40 -32.36 -28.30
C TYR A 138 0.68 -30.90 -28.67
N VAL A 139 1.83 -30.62 -29.30
CA VAL A 139 2.17 -29.24 -29.75
C VAL A 139 1.18 -28.73 -30.81
N LYS A 140 0.72 -29.56 -31.74
CA LYS A 140 -0.30 -29.20 -32.74
C LYS A 140 -1.67 -28.86 -32.11
N LEU A 141 -1.98 -29.44 -30.96
CA LEU A 141 -3.24 -29.21 -30.24
C LEU A 141 -3.16 -28.08 -29.25
N ASN A 142 -1.98 -27.83 -28.69
CA ASN A 142 -1.75 -26.83 -27.64
C ASN A 142 -1.11 -25.56 -28.22
N GLN A 143 -1.93 -24.49 -28.40
CA GLN A 143 -1.49 -23.22 -28.97
C GLN A 143 -0.48 -22.43 -28.09
N LYS A 144 -0.23 -22.87 -26.85
CA LYS A 144 0.69 -22.19 -25.92
C LYS A 144 2.16 -22.59 -26.14
N ILE A 145 2.43 -23.63 -26.93
CA ILE A 145 3.79 -24.13 -27.18
C ILE A 145 4.21 -23.77 -28.59
N PRO A 146 5.38 -23.14 -28.77
CA PRO A 146 5.87 -22.81 -30.10
C PRO A 146 6.21 -24.07 -30.92
N LEU A 147 5.98 -24.02 -32.24
CA LEU A 147 6.25 -25.15 -33.12
C LEU A 147 7.74 -25.51 -33.15
N GLU A 148 8.62 -24.57 -32.85
CA GLU A 148 10.07 -24.76 -32.74
C GLU A 148 10.45 -25.78 -31.67
N ALA A 149 9.57 -26.04 -30.68
CA ALA A 149 9.81 -27.09 -29.65
C ALA A 149 9.98 -28.49 -30.23
N VAL A 150 9.27 -28.80 -31.31
CA VAL A 150 9.42 -30.07 -32.04
C VAL A 150 10.79 -30.16 -32.70
N SER A 151 11.22 -29.10 -33.38
CA SER A 151 12.53 -29.01 -34.04
C SER A 151 13.68 -29.13 -33.04
N ALA A 152 13.53 -28.53 -31.87
CA ALA A 152 14.52 -28.57 -30.81
C ALA A 152 14.78 -30.01 -30.25
N THR A 153 13.79 -30.91 -30.37
CA THR A 153 13.89 -32.30 -29.88
C THR A 153 14.36 -33.28 -30.97
N THR A 154 14.22 -32.96 -32.27
CA THR A 154 14.42 -33.88 -33.39
C THR A 154 15.88 -34.39 -33.51
N ASN A 155 16.86 -33.57 -33.10
CA ASN A 155 18.29 -33.90 -33.25
C ASN A 155 18.92 -34.49 -31.99
N ILE A 156 18.14 -34.75 -30.92
CA ILE A 156 18.67 -35.30 -29.67
C ILE A 156 18.70 -36.82 -29.75
N ILE A 157 19.86 -37.39 -29.61
CA ILE A 157 20.10 -38.83 -29.67
C ILE A 157 20.08 -39.48 -28.27
N GLU A 158 20.49 -38.75 -27.23
CA GLU A 158 20.57 -39.23 -25.88
C GLU A 158 19.17 -39.33 -25.22
N PRO A 159 18.75 -40.54 -24.74
CA PRO A 159 17.38 -40.72 -24.24
C PRO A 159 17.03 -39.85 -23.01
N HIS A 160 17.99 -39.66 -22.10
CA HIS A 160 17.81 -38.80 -20.91
C HIS A 160 17.60 -37.34 -21.29
N ARG A 161 18.43 -36.81 -22.17
CA ARG A 161 18.32 -35.41 -22.65
C ARG A 161 17.05 -35.22 -23.47
N TYR A 162 16.66 -36.19 -24.26
CA TYR A 162 15.43 -36.16 -25.05
C TYR A 162 14.19 -36.05 -24.14
N ALA A 163 14.10 -36.91 -23.10
CA ALA A 163 12.99 -36.85 -22.14
C ALA A 163 12.93 -35.54 -21.38
N ASP A 164 14.06 -35.01 -20.95
CA ASP A 164 14.16 -33.76 -20.17
C ASP A 164 13.82 -32.53 -20.99
N THR A 165 14.27 -32.51 -22.24
CA THR A 165 13.92 -31.40 -23.16
C THR A 165 12.40 -31.35 -23.41
N ILE A 166 11.76 -32.50 -23.65
CA ILE A 166 10.31 -32.56 -23.81
C ILE A 166 9.61 -32.14 -22.51
N ALA A 167 10.01 -32.67 -21.34
CA ALA A 167 9.42 -32.33 -20.05
C ALA A 167 9.52 -30.84 -19.72
N ALA A 168 10.59 -30.16 -20.19
CA ALA A 168 10.75 -28.70 -20.03
C ALA A 168 9.69 -27.90 -20.80
N TYR A 169 9.33 -28.32 -22.03
CA TYR A 169 8.31 -27.66 -22.84
C TYR A 169 6.88 -27.99 -22.41
N MET A 170 6.64 -29.01 -21.63
CA MET A 170 5.29 -29.38 -21.21
C MET A 170 4.69 -28.42 -20.19
N VAL A 171 3.38 -28.19 -20.31
CA VAL A 171 2.62 -27.36 -19.38
C VAL A 171 1.98 -28.26 -18.31
N PHE A 172 2.81 -28.91 -17.51
CA PHE A 172 2.40 -29.79 -16.40
C PHE A 172 2.40 -29.06 -15.06
N GLN A 173 1.71 -29.62 -14.08
CA GLN A 173 1.81 -29.18 -12.69
C GLN A 173 3.19 -29.49 -12.12
N SER A 174 3.66 -28.68 -11.14
CA SER A 174 4.99 -28.82 -10.56
C SER A 174 5.23 -30.18 -9.94
N ASN A 175 4.23 -30.85 -9.36
CA ASN A 175 4.32 -32.20 -8.81
C ASN A 175 4.56 -33.26 -9.90
N GLU A 176 3.95 -33.14 -11.06
CA GLU A 176 4.12 -34.05 -12.19
C GLU A 176 5.52 -33.90 -12.79
N LYS A 177 5.97 -32.63 -12.98
CA LYS A 177 7.34 -32.35 -13.40
C LYS A 177 8.37 -32.89 -12.42
N GLN A 178 8.13 -32.73 -11.14
CA GLN A 178 9.02 -33.27 -10.09
C GLN A 178 9.09 -34.81 -10.14
N ALA A 179 7.96 -35.47 -10.34
CA ALA A 179 7.91 -36.91 -10.47
C ALA A 179 8.67 -37.45 -11.70
N LEU A 180 8.76 -36.65 -12.78
CA LEU A 180 9.64 -36.97 -13.93
C LEU A 180 11.12 -36.73 -13.60
N LEU A 181 11.44 -35.68 -12.85
CA LEU A 181 12.80 -35.38 -12.41
C LEU A 181 13.34 -36.46 -11.47
N GLU A 182 12.50 -37.03 -10.62
CA GLU A 182 12.84 -38.12 -9.66
C GLU A 182 12.97 -39.49 -10.32
N THR A 183 12.52 -39.66 -11.57
CA THR A 183 12.65 -40.90 -12.31
C THR A 183 14.02 -40.96 -12.98
N PHE A 184 14.99 -41.67 -12.37
CA PHE A 184 16.38 -41.65 -12.83
C PHE A 184 16.62 -42.51 -14.06
N ASN A 185 15.90 -43.62 -14.21
CA ASN A 185 16.03 -44.47 -15.39
C ASN A 185 15.42 -43.78 -16.62
N PRO A 186 16.17 -43.58 -17.72
CA PRO A 186 15.67 -42.92 -18.91
C PRO A 186 14.48 -43.61 -19.56
N GLY A 187 14.45 -44.98 -19.51
CA GLY A 187 13.32 -45.74 -20.06
C GLY A 187 12.03 -45.52 -19.28
N ASP A 188 12.07 -45.66 -17.97
CA ASP A 188 10.92 -45.45 -17.10
C ASP A 188 10.41 -43.97 -17.18
N ARG A 189 11.35 -43.05 -17.35
CA ARG A 189 11.01 -41.59 -17.53
C ARG A 189 10.28 -41.35 -18.85
N LEU A 190 10.77 -41.96 -19.95
CA LEU A 190 10.12 -41.87 -21.26
C LEU A 190 8.74 -42.52 -21.25
N ASP A 191 8.59 -43.70 -20.59
CA ASP A 191 7.31 -44.38 -20.46
C ASP A 191 6.30 -43.50 -19.67
N LYS A 192 6.76 -42.97 -18.55
CA LYS A 192 5.93 -42.05 -17.73
C LYS A 192 5.54 -40.81 -18.51
N LEU A 193 6.49 -40.21 -19.24
CA LEU A 193 6.26 -39.06 -20.11
C LEU A 193 5.28 -39.39 -21.22
N LEU A 194 5.39 -40.56 -21.85
CA LEU A 194 4.48 -41.06 -22.89
C LEU A 194 3.05 -41.19 -22.33
N GLY A 195 2.91 -41.76 -21.13
CA GLY A 195 1.61 -41.91 -20.46
C GLY A 195 0.93 -40.56 -20.22
N THR A 196 1.67 -39.62 -19.64
CA THR A 196 1.17 -38.28 -19.34
C THR A 196 0.85 -37.51 -20.64
N LEU A 197 1.71 -37.59 -21.66
CA LEU A 197 1.46 -36.98 -22.97
C LEU A 197 0.19 -37.50 -23.65
N LYS A 198 -0.03 -38.85 -23.61
CA LYS A 198 -1.25 -39.45 -24.19
C LYS A 198 -2.50 -38.94 -23.47
N SER A 199 -2.50 -38.87 -22.15
CA SER A 199 -3.62 -38.35 -21.38
C SER A 199 -3.92 -36.91 -21.73
N GLU A 200 -2.91 -36.06 -21.80
CA GLU A 200 -3.06 -34.65 -22.18
C GLU A 200 -3.58 -34.46 -23.62
N VAL A 201 -3.08 -35.24 -24.56
CA VAL A 201 -3.57 -35.25 -25.96
C VAL A 201 -5.04 -35.66 -26.02
N GLU A 202 -5.47 -36.61 -25.22
CA GLU A 202 -6.89 -37.00 -25.14
C GLU A 202 -7.75 -35.88 -24.56
N ILE A 203 -7.31 -35.24 -23.48
CA ILE A 203 -8.01 -34.09 -22.89
C ILE A 203 -8.15 -32.97 -23.93
N LEU A 204 -7.07 -32.59 -24.61
CA LEU A 204 -7.11 -31.54 -25.64
C LEU A 204 -8.00 -31.92 -26.84
N LYS A 205 -8.05 -33.20 -27.22
CA LYS A 205 -8.97 -33.67 -28.26
C LYS A 205 -10.43 -33.59 -27.82
N ILE A 206 -10.72 -33.88 -26.56
CA ILE A 206 -12.06 -33.75 -25.98
C ILE A 206 -12.45 -32.28 -25.91
N GLU A 207 -11.58 -31.41 -25.41
CA GLU A 207 -11.81 -29.96 -25.40
C GLU A 207 -12.11 -29.42 -26.79
N LYS A 208 -11.29 -29.76 -27.79
CA LYS A 208 -11.52 -29.39 -29.20
C LYS A 208 -12.86 -29.92 -29.74
N LYS A 209 -13.27 -31.15 -29.34
CA LYS A 209 -14.54 -31.78 -29.72
C LYS A 209 -15.71 -31.08 -29.06
N VAL A 210 -15.58 -30.69 -27.78
CA VAL A 210 -16.58 -29.92 -27.04
C VAL A 210 -16.74 -28.54 -27.65
N HIS A 211 -15.63 -27.83 -27.88
CA HIS A 211 -15.66 -26.54 -28.56
C HIS A 211 -16.24 -26.63 -29.97
N GLY A 212 -15.91 -27.70 -30.71
CA GLY A 212 -16.49 -27.96 -32.03
C GLY A 212 -18.00 -28.28 -32.00
N ARG A 213 -18.48 -29.00 -30.94
CA ARG A 213 -19.93 -29.23 -30.74
C ARG A 213 -20.65 -27.92 -30.36
N VAL A 214 -20.09 -27.16 -29.42
CA VAL A 214 -20.64 -25.87 -29.00
C VAL A 214 -20.70 -24.93 -30.19
N ARG A 215 -19.63 -24.88 -31.01
CA ARG A 215 -19.60 -24.08 -32.24
C ARG A 215 -20.63 -24.55 -33.26
N LYS A 216 -20.75 -25.87 -33.54
CA LYS A 216 -21.78 -26.44 -34.42
C LYS A 216 -23.19 -26.20 -33.91
N GLN A 217 -23.40 -26.27 -32.58
CA GLN A 217 -24.69 -26.00 -31.95
C GLN A 217 -25.00 -24.50 -32.01
N MET A 218 -23.99 -23.63 -31.86
CA MET A 218 -24.14 -22.21 -32.11
C MET A 218 -24.38 -21.89 -33.58
N GLU A 219 -23.66 -22.56 -34.50
CA GLU A 219 -23.86 -22.39 -35.94
C GLU A 219 -25.24 -22.92 -36.41
N SER A 220 -25.76 -24.03 -35.84
CA SER A 220 -27.10 -24.51 -36.14
C SER A 220 -28.18 -23.65 -35.51
N SER A 221 -27.99 -23.19 -34.27
CA SER A 221 -28.87 -22.21 -33.63
C SER A 221 -28.78 -20.84 -34.30
N GLN A 222 -27.59 -20.43 -34.75
CA GLN A 222 -27.45 -19.23 -35.61
C GLN A 222 -28.11 -19.41 -36.96
N LYS A 223 -28.08 -20.61 -37.53
CA LYS A 223 -28.73 -20.88 -38.86
C LYS A 223 -30.25 -20.97 -38.72
N GLU A 224 -30.77 -21.55 -37.64
CA GLU A 224 -32.21 -21.48 -37.31
C GLU A 224 -32.63 -20.06 -36.89
N PHE A 225 -31.81 -19.38 -36.12
CA PHE A 225 -32.01 -17.99 -35.80
C PHE A 225 -31.87 -17.10 -37.06
N TYR A 226 -30.90 -17.40 -37.95
CA TYR A 226 -30.72 -16.68 -39.20
C TYR A 226 -31.87 -16.92 -40.21
N LEU A 227 -32.42 -18.14 -40.27
CA LEU A 227 -33.60 -18.43 -41.08
C LEU A 227 -34.87 -17.84 -40.48
N ASN A 228 -35.02 -17.83 -39.17
CA ASN A 228 -36.12 -17.14 -38.47
C ASN A 228 -35.89 -15.61 -38.49
N GLU A 229 -34.64 -15.14 -38.44
CA GLU A 229 -34.30 -13.73 -38.64
C GLU A 229 -34.39 -13.31 -40.11
N GLN A 230 -34.11 -14.17 -41.10
CA GLN A 230 -34.43 -13.87 -42.51
C GLN A 230 -35.92 -13.76 -42.77
N LEU A 231 -36.74 -14.62 -42.15
CA LEU A 231 -38.21 -14.49 -42.19
C LEU A 231 -38.68 -13.25 -41.42
N LYS A 232 -38.10 -12.96 -40.27
CA LYS A 232 -38.32 -11.70 -39.52
C LYS A 232 -37.70 -10.52 -40.25
N ALA A 233 -36.51 -10.65 -40.88
CA ALA A 233 -35.85 -9.59 -41.60
C ALA A 233 -36.58 -9.22 -42.88
N ILE A 234 -37.14 -10.18 -43.61
CA ILE A 234 -38.00 -9.91 -44.79
C ILE A 234 -39.29 -9.23 -44.34
N GLN A 235 -39.88 -9.63 -43.23
CA GLN A 235 -41.03 -8.93 -42.64
C GLN A 235 -40.66 -7.61 -41.96
N LYS A 236 -39.40 -7.45 -41.53
CA LYS A 236 -38.84 -6.31 -40.81
C LYS A 236 -38.04 -5.38 -41.67
N GLU A 237 -37.54 -5.80 -42.84
CA GLU A 237 -36.90 -4.92 -43.80
C GLU A 237 -37.91 -3.97 -44.45
N LEU A 238 -39.15 -4.36 -44.60
CA LEU A 238 -40.24 -3.45 -44.95
C LEU A 238 -40.58 -2.46 -43.83
N GLY A 239 -40.37 -2.85 -42.51
CA GLY A 239 -40.65 -1.98 -41.35
C GLY A 239 -39.43 -1.31 -40.72
N LYS A 240 -38.21 -1.92 -40.77
CA LYS A 240 -37.01 -1.41 -40.12
C LYS A 240 -36.26 -0.31 -40.85
N ARG A 241 -36.46 -0.14 -42.14
CA ARG A 241 -36.00 1.05 -42.86
C ARG A 241 -36.69 2.30 -42.32
N ASP A 242 -37.91 2.15 -41.83
CA ASP A 242 -38.66 3.22 -41.19
C ASP A 242 -38.23 3.44 -39.75
N GLU A 243 -37.94 2.38 -38.94
CA GLU A 243 -37.42 2.52 -37.57
C GLU A 243 -36.02 3.16 -37.52
N PHE A 244 -35.10 2.74 -38.39
CA PHE A 244 -33.75 3.32 -38.46
C PHE A 244 -33.79 4.75 -38.94
N LYS A 245 -34.68 5.06 -39.90
CA LYS A 245 -34.91 6.42 -40.37
C LYS A 245 -35.50 7.29 -39.29
N THR A 246 -36.45 6.75 -38.51
CA THR A 246 -37.04 7.41 -37.35
C THR A 246 -36.01 7.66 -36.27
N ASP A 247 -35.10 6.69 -36.02
CA ASP A 247 -33.98 6.84 -35.08
C ASP A 247 -33.02 7.97 -35.49
N ILE A 248 -32.69 8.07 -36.79
CA ILE A 248 -31.84 9.13 -37.35
C ILE A 248 -32.52 10.49 -37.24
N ASP A 249 -33.80 10.53 -37.54
CA ASP A 249 -34.62 11.76 -37.42
C ASP A 249 -34.67 12.21 -35.95
N GLU A 250 -34.84 11.27 -35.02
CA GLU A 250 -34.77 11.57 -33.55
C GLU A 250 -33.41 12.11 -33.15
N LEU A 251 -32.32 11.48 -33.59
CA LEU A 251 -30.96 11.96 -33.33
C LEU A 251 -30.76 13.37 -33.89
N THR A 252 -31.24 13.61 -35.11
CA THR A 252 -31.19 14.92 -35.78
C THR A 252 -31.92 15.99 -34.97
N GLU A 253 -33.12 15.68 -34.47
CA GLU A 253 -33.86 16.58 -33.63
C GLU A 253 -33.18 16.84 -32.29
N LYS A 254 -32.63 15.80 -31.65
CA LYS A 254 -31.88 15.92 -30.43
C LYS A 254 -30.62 16.80 -30.61
N ILE A 255 -29.87 16.64 -31.70
CA ILE A 255 -28.72 17.48 -32.06
C ILE A 255 -29.12 18.97 -32.14
N LYS A 256 -30.24 19.25 -32.86
CA LYS A 256 -30.75 20.62 -33.01
C LYS A 256 -31.14 21.25 -31.66
N LYS A 257 -31.72 20.45 -30.74
CA LYS A 257 -32.16 20.90 -29.41
C LYS A 257 -31.00 21.18 -28.46
N VAL A 258 -29.90 20.44 -28.54
CA VAL A 258 -28.73 20.57 -27.68
C VAL A 258 -27.98 21.89 -27.89
N GLY A 259 -27.93 22.38 -29.16
CA GLY A 259 -27.27 23.64 -29.53
C GLY A 259 -25.75 23.54 -29.41
N LEU A 260 -25.17 22.58 -30.15
CA LEU A 260 -23.74 22.32 -30.22
C LEU A 260 -22.96 23.55 -30.78
N PRO A 261 -21.71 23.79 -30.37
CA PRO A 261 -20.79 24.74 -30.99
C PRO A 261 -20.64 24.45 -32.49
N LYS A 262 -20.40 25.49 -33.33
CA LYS A 262 -20.39 25.36 -34.79
C LYS A 262 -19.47 24.25 -35.29
N ASP A 263 -18.24 24.22 -34.82
CA ASP A 263 -17.22 23.25 -35.26
C ASP A 263 -17.62 21.81 -34.92
N ILE A 264 -18.18 21.62 -33.73
CA ILE A 264 -18.67 20.32 -33.27
C ILE A 264 -19.92 19.90 -34.03
N ASN A 265 -20.83 20.86 -34.28
CA ASN A 265 -22.03 20.58 -35.06
C ASN A 265 -21.70 20.12 -36.49
N GLU A 266 -20.70 20.73 -37.14
CA GLU A 266 -20.23 20.29 -38.46
C GLU A 266 -19.64 18.87 -38.40
N LYS A 267 -18.84 18.57 -37.37
CA LYS A 267 -18.25 17.24 -37.14
C LYS A 267 -19.34 16.18 -36.96
N ILE A 268 -20.30 16.46 -36.10
CA ILE A 268 -21.40 15.53 -35.79
C ILE A 268 -22.34 15.37 -36.99
N SER A 269 -22.61 16.45 -37.73
CA SER A 269 -23.41 16.37 -38.97
C SER A 269 -22.77 15.50 -40.03
N LYS A 270 -21.42 15.53 -40.17
CA LYS A 270 -20.69 14.62 -41.07
C LYS A 270 -20.80 13.17 -40.60
N GLU A 271 -20.65 12.91 -39.29
CA GLU A 271 -20.75 11.57 -38.74
C GLU A 271 -22.19 11.02 -38.80
N LEU A 272 -23.20 11.88 -38.66
CA LEU A 272 -24.60 11.51 -38.85
C LEU A 272 -24.89 11.10 -40.28
N ARG A 273 -24.42 11.87 -41.29
CA ARG A 273 -24.53 11.50 -42.74
C ARG A 273 -23.84 10.19 -43.04
N ARG A 274 -22.71 9.93 -42.34
CA ARG A 274 -22.00 8.67 -42.47
C ARG A 274 -22.82 7.52 -41.90
N LEU A 275 -23.47 7.73 -40.73
CA LEU A 275 -24.35 6.77 -40.09
C LEU A 275 -25.56 6.45 -40.99
N GLU A 276 -26.15 7.45 -41.66
CA GLU A 276 -27.25 7.25 -42.63
C GLU A 276 -26.92 6.29 -43.78
N LEU A 277 -25.64 6.27 -44.17
CA LEU A 277 -25.16 5.43 -45.30
C LEU A 277 -24.72 4.03 -44.83
N MET A 278 -24.63 3.78 -43.50
CA MET A 278 -24.22 2.50 -42.94
C MET A 278 -25.37 1.50 -42.90
N GLN A 279 -25.01 0.21 -42.90
CA GLN A 279 -26.01 -0.85 -42.67
C GLN A 279 -26.48 -0.78 -41.20
N PRO A 280 -27.78 -0.78 -40.93
CA PRO A 280 -28.35 -0.58 -39.58
C PRO A 280 -27.83 -1.52 -38.48
N MET A 281 -27.40 -2.72 -38.84
CA MET A 281 -26.96 -3.78 -37.91
C MET A 281 -25.43 -3.95 -37.89
N SER A 282 -24.67 -3.05 -38.49
CA SER A 282 -23.22 -3.14 -38.48
C SER A 282 -22.64 -2.68 -37.15
N ALA A 283 -21.50 -3.29 -36.74
CA ALA A 283 -20.77 -2.85 -35.56
C ALA A 283 -20.32 -1.39 -35.68
N GLU A 284 -19.98 -0.94 -36.86
CA GLU A 284 -19.59 0.44 -37.14
C GLU A 284 -20.75 1.43 -36.93
N ALA A 285 -21.98 1.07 -37.29
CA ALA A 285 -23.16 1.90 -37.07
C ALA A 285 -23.41 2.07 -35.55
N THR A 286 -23.24 1.01 -34.76
CA THR A 286 -23.37 1.07 -33.32
C THR A 286 -22.31 1.99 -32.69
N VAL A 287 -21.05 1.92 -33.16
CA VAL A 287 -19.98 2.78 -32.70
C VAL A 287 -20.24 4.25 -33.03
N SER A 288 -20.63 4.54 -34.30
CA SER A 288 -20.96 5.90 -34.73
C SER A 288 -22.19 6.46 -34.02
N ARG A 289 -23.22 5.65 -33.78
CA ARG A 289 -24.38 6.02 -32.97
C ARG A 289 -23.99 6.38 -31.55
N THR A 290 -23.26 5.49 -30.87
CA THR A 290 -22.80 5.74 -29.52
C THR A 290 -21.93 6.99 -29.41
N TYR A 291 -21.09 7.24 -30.43
CA TYR A 291 -20.29 8.45 -30.52
C TYR A 291 -21.15 9.72 -30.61
N ILE A 292 -22.17 9.72 -31.45
CA ILE A 292 -23.12 10.86 -31.58
C ILE A 292 -23.91 11.07 -30.28
N GLU A 293 -24.36 9.98 -29.64
CA GLU A 293 -25.08 10.02 -28.35
C GLU A 293 -24.23 10.65 -27.24
N TRP A 294 -22.89 10.44 -27.22
CA TRP A 294 -22.01 11.11 -26.26
C TRP A 294 -22.09 12.63 -26.41
N PHE A 295 -22.09 13.17 -27.63
CA PHE A 295 -22.21 14.63 -27.85
C PHE A 295 -23.59 15.18 -27.49
N ILE A 296 -24.63 14.41 -27.73
CA ILE A 296 -26.00 14.80 -27.36
C ILE A 296 -26.18 14.87 -25.85
N ASP A 297 -25.58 13.92 -25.13
CA ASP A 297 -25.73 13.78 -23.69
C ASP A 297 -24.82 14.72 -22.90
N LEU A 298 -23.78 15.27 -23.53
CA LEU A 298 -22.90 16.26 -22.90
C LEU A 298 -23.58 17.64 -22.82
N PRO A 299 -23.42 18.34 -21.70
CA PRO A 299 -23.93 19.71 -21.57
C PRO A 299 -23.04 20.71 -22.31
N TRP A 300 -23.56 21.42 -23.31
CA TRP A 300 -22.85 22.43 -24.11
C TRP A 300 -23.29 23.86 -23.82
N LYS A 301 -24.36 24.05 -23.08
CA LYS A 301 -24.87 25.37 -22.71
C LYS A 301 -24.21 25.85 -21.42
N GLN A 302 -24.03 27.18 -21.33
CA GLN A 302 -23.48 27.81 -20.13
C GLN A 302 -24.18 27.33 -18.87
N GLY A 303 -23.39 27.05 -17.85
CA GLY A 303 -23.85 26.58 -16.55
C GLY A 303 -24.61 27.66 -15.75
N THR A 304 -24.95 27.34 -14.51
CA THR A 304 -25.76 28.19 -13.63
C THR A 304 -25.09 29.50 -13.21
N GLY A 305 -23.80 29.69 -13.52
CA GLY A 305 -22.99 30.86 -13.22
C GLY A 305 -22.63 31.05 -11.75
N SER A 306 -21.53 31.75 -11.49
CA SER A 306 -21.03 32.03 -10.13
C SER A 306 -21.85 33.13 -9.41
N GLU A 307 -22.79 33.80 -10.09
CA GLU A 307 -23.55 34.92 -9.55
C GLU A 307 -24.50 34.53 -8.42
N LYS A 308 -24.88 33.26 -8.31
CA LYS A 308 -25.79 32.75 -7.28
C LYS A 308 -25.11 32.45 -5.93
N ILE A 309 -23.78 32.59 -5.83
CA ILE A 309 -23.06 32.25 -4.59
C ILE A 309 -23.38 33.32 -3.52
N LYS A 310 -24.10 32.92 -2.48
CA LYS A 310 -24.35 33.70 -1.29
C LYS A 310 -23.43 33.25 -0.16
N ILE A 311 -22.41 34.05 0.13
CA ILE A 311 -21.40 33.74 1.15
C ILE A 311 -22.02 33.46 2.52
N SER A 312 -23.06 34.23 2.90
CA SER A 312 -23.77 33.99 4.17
C SER A 312 -24.49 32.62 4.24
N GLU A 313 -25.00 32.14 3.12
CA GLU A 313 -25.59 30.80 3.03
C GLU A 313 -24.50 29.71 3.04
N ALA A 314 -23.38 29.96 2.35
CA ALA A 314 -22.24 29.05 2.36
C ALA A 314 -21.70 28.83 3.78
N ILE A 315 -21.55 29.88 4.58
CA ILE A 315 -21.15 29.77 5.99
C ILE A 315 -22.14 28.89 6.76
N LYS A 316 -23.46 29.16 6.63
CA LYS A 316 -24.50 28.38 7.32
C LYS A 316 -24.46 26.89 6.92
N ILE A 317 -24.27 26.57 5.65
CA ILE A 317 -24.18 25.20 5.15
C ILE A 317 -22.95 24.50 5.73
N LEU A 318 -21.77 25.13 5.67
CA LEU A 318 -20.54 24.57 6.21
C LEU A 318 -20.62 24.36 7.72
N ASP A 319 -21.27 25.27 8.48
CA ASP A 319 -21.44 25.14 9.91
C ASP A 319 -22.47 24.09 10.30
N LYS A 320 -23.50 23.92 9.50
CA LYS A 320 -24.51 22.87 9.68
C LYS A 320 -23.96 21.48 9.40
N ASP A 321 -23.09 21.33 8.42
CA ASP A 321 -22.62 20.04 7.92
C ASP A 321 -21.33 19.54 8.60
N HIS A 322 -20.52 20.46 9.14
CA HIS A 322 -19.21 20.12 9.71
C HIS A 322 -19.03 20.66 11.12
N TYR A 323 -18.56 19.78 12.01
CA TYR A 323 -18.22 20.17 13.38
C TYR A 323 -16.80 20.74 13.44
N GLY A 324 -16.62 21.89 14.07
CA GLY A 324 -15.30 22.52 14.17
C GLY A 324 -14.74 22.98 12.81
N LEU A 325 -13.47 22.71 12.55
CA LEU A 325 -12.75 23.04 11.30
C LEU A 325 -12.77 24.55 10.93
N ALA A 326 -12.70 25.44 11.93
CA ALA A 326 -12.86 26.89 11.72
C ALA A 326 -11.91 27.45 10.64
N LYS A 327 -10.60 27.20 10.74
CA LYS A 327 -9.58 27.64 9.76
C LYS A 327 -9.84 27.11 8.36
N VAL A 328 -10.29 25.83 8.25
CA VAL A 328 -10.59 25.18 6.97
C VAL A 328 -11.80 25.81 6.31
N LYS A 329 -12.86 26.06 7.09
CA LYS A 329 -14.07 26.71 6.62
C LYS A 329 -13.78 28.15 6.16
N GLU A 330 -12.99 28.90 6.92
CA GLU A 330 -12.56 30.25 6.58
C GLU A 330 -11.84 30.27 5.22
N ARG A 331 -10.86 29.41 5.01
CA ARG A 331 -10.15 29.28 3.72
C ARG A 331 -11.07 28.93 2.56
N ILE A 332 -12.02 28.00 2.77
CA ILE A 332 -13.03 27.67 1.75
C ILE A 332 -13.89 28.89 1.43
N ILE A 333 -14.31 29.65 2.43
CA ILE A 333 -15.13 30.86 2.26
C ILE A 333 -14.35 31.95 1.52
N GLU A 334 -13.07 32.16 1.86
CA GLU A 334 -12.17 33.09 1.14
C GLU A 334 -12.09 32.71 -0.34
N HIS A 335 -11.85 31.43 -0.64
CA HIS A 335 -11.81 30.93 -2.02
C HIS A 335 -13.15 31.17 -2.76
N LEU A 336 -14.28 30.87 -2.13
CA LEU A 336 -15.60 31.12 -2.70
C LEU A 336 -15.89 32.62 -2.91
N ALA A 337 -15.37 33.48 -2.04
CA ALA A 337 -15.50 34.94 -2.19
C ALA A 337 -14.71 35.45 -3.41
N VAL A 338 -13.48 34.95 -3.60
CA VAL A 338 -12.67 35.26 -4.80
C VAL A 338 -13.38 34.78 -6.07
N LEU A 339 -13.90 33.54 -6.10
CA LEU A 339 -14.66 33.02 -7.24
C LEU A 339 -15.85 33.88 -7.59
N LYS A 340 -16.56 34.42 -6.57
CA LYS A 340 -17.69 35.32 -6.79
C LYS A 340 -17.28 36.66 -7.40
N LEU A 341 -16.15 37.23 -6.98
CA LEU A 341 -15.65 38.54 -7.46
C LEU A 341 -15.11 38.47 -8.88
N VAL A 342 -14.29 37.41 -9.18
CA VAL A 342 -13.60 37.29 -10.47
C VAL A 342 -14.50 36.77 -11.57
N LYS A 343 -15.63 36.14 -11.26
CA LYS A 343 -16.58 35.49 -12.19
C LYS A 343 -15.97 34.43 -13.12
N LYS A 344 -14.66 34.17 -13.03
CA LYS A 344 -13.91 33.15 -13.79
C LYS A 344 -13.09 32.33 -12.79
N ILE A 345 -13.03 31.03 -13.03
CA ILE A 345 -12.22 30.11 -12.21
C ILE A 345 -10.77 30.20 -12.70
N LYS A 346 -10.02 31.20 -12.25
CA LYS A 346 -8.60 31.42 -12.59
C LYS A 346 -7.66 31.25 -11.37
N GLY A 347 -8.18 30.85 -10.22
CA GLY A 347 -7.40 30.66 -8.99
C GLY A 347 -6.80 29.28 -8.86
N PRO A 348 -5.91 29.07 -7.86
CA PRO A 348 -5.37 27.76 -7.56
C PRO A 348 -6.49 26.79 -7.17
N ILE A 349 -6.26 25.50 -7.45
CA ILE A 349 -7.23 24.44 -7.20
C ILE A 349 -7.20 24.06 -5.73
N LEU A 350 -8.36 23.96 -5.10
CA LEU A 350 -8.43 23.52 -3.71
C LEU A 350 -8.00 22.07 -3.56
N CYS A 351 -6.95 21.82 -2.79
CA CYS A 351 -6.51 20.49 -2.41
C CYS A 351 -6.75 20.24 -0.92
N LEU A 352 -7.69 19.35 -0.59
CA LEU A 352 -7.99 18.95 0.77
C LEU A 352 -7.06 17.81 1.17
N ALA A 353 -5.99 18.12 1.90
CA ALA A 353 -4.98 17.16 2.32
C ALA A 353 -5.16 16.75 3.79
N GLY A 354 -5.10 15.47 4.09
CA GLY A 354 -5.17 15.00 5.48
C GLY A 354 -5.55 13.52 5.61
N PRO A 355 -5.54 12.98 6.82
CA PRO A 355 -5.74 11.56 7.06
C PRO A 355 -7.14 11.08 6.63
N PRO A 356 -7.32 9.76 6.47
CA PRO A 356 -8.62 9.21 6.09
C PRO A 356 -9.68 9.45 7.18
N GLY A 357 -10.92 9.72 6.75
CA GLY A 357 -12.05 9.88 7.67
C GLY A 357 -12.19 11.26 8.34
N VAL A 358 -11.43 12.28 7.90
CA VAL A 358 -11.57 13.67 8.40
C VAL A 358 -12.62 14.49 7.66
N GLY A 359 -13.33 13.89 6.70
CA GLY A 359 -14.45 14.56 6.04
C GLY A 359 -14.11 15.28 4.73
N LYS A 360 -13.00 14.96 4.07
CA LYS A 360 -12.61 15.58 2.77
C LYS A 360 -13.74 15.54 1.75
N THR A 361 -14.29 14.35 1.51
CA THR A 361 -15.38 14.18 0.52
C THR A 361 -16.68 14.91 0.92
N SER A 362 -17.00 14.95 2.21
CA SER A 362 -18.19 15.68 2.68
C SER A 362 -18.02 17.19 2.58
N LEU A 363 -16.80 17.72 2.75
CA LEU A 363 -16.51 19.14 2.50
C LEU A 363 -16.77 19.51 1.04
N GLY A 364 -16.30 18.70 0.08
CA GLY A 364 -16.60 18.93 -1.35
C GLY A 364 -18.10 18.92 -1.66
N GLN A 365 -18.85 18.00 -1.06
CA GLN A 365 -20.32 17.98 -1.18
C GLN A 365 -20.96 19.26 -0.59
N SER A 366 -20.44 19.76 0.53
CA SER A 366 -20.95 20.99 1.14
C SER A 366 -20.59 22.23 0.33
N ILE A 367 -19.41 22.26 -0.29
CA ILE A 367 -19.03 23.30 -1.25
C ILE A 367 -19.99 23.31 -2.45
N ALA A 368 -20.31 22.15 -3.00
CA ALA A 368 -21.26 22.03 -4.12
C ALA A 368 -22.66 22.57 -3.73
N ARG A 369 -23.14 22.21 -2.54
CA ARG A 369 -24.41 22.76 -2.03
C ARG A 369 -24.36 24.27 -1.78
N ALA A 370 -23.24 24.75 -1.25
CA ALA A 370 -23.04 26.17 -0.97
C ALA A 370 -22.96 27.02 -2.25
N THR A 371 -22.48 26.43 -3.35
CA THR A 371 -22.42 27.09 -4.66
C THR A 371 -23.67 26.84 -5.52
N GLY A 372 -24.59 25.96 -5.08
CA GLY A 372 -25.76 25.55 -5.87
C GLY A 372 -25.42 24.67 -7.10
N LYS A 373 -24.19 24.14 -7.16
CA LYS A 373 -23.70 23.34 -8.28
C LYS A 373 -23.88 21.82 -8.03
N LYS A 374 -23.93 21.06 -9.11
CA LYS A 374 -23.94 19.58 -9.03
C LYS A 374 -22.60 19.08 -8.52
N PHE A 375 -22.63 17.98 -7.78
CA PHE A 375 -21.43 17.35 -7.23
C PHE A 375 -21.10 16.05 -7.96
N ILE A 376 -19.89 15.94 -8.46
CA ILE A 376 -19.34 14.71 -9.07
C ILE A 376 -18.06 14.35 -8.35
N ARG A 377 -17.83 13.04 -8.21
CA ARG A 377 -16.60 12.50 -7.65
C ARG A 377 -16.01 11.46 -8.61
N ALA A 378 -14.75 11.63 -8.97
CA ALA A 378 -13.95 10.63 -9.65
C ALA A 378 -12.80 10.21 -8.74
N SER A 379 -12.60 8.90 -8.56
CA SER A 379 -11.44 8.38 -7.84
C SER A 379 -10.29 8.19 -8.82
N LEU A 380 -9.14 8.76 -8.48
CA LEU A 380 -7.88 8.60 -9.22
C LEU A 380 -6.93 7.60 -8.54
N GLY A 381 -7.32 7.06 -7.38
CA GLY A 381 -6.53 6.06 -6.70
C GLY A 381 -6.40 4.77 -7.50
N GLY A 382 -5.15 4.42 -7.86
CA GLY A 382 -4.84 3.24 -8.66
C GLY A 382 -4.86 3.45 -10.18
N VAL A 383 -5.13 4.67 -10.65
CA VAL A 383 -5.01 5.04 -12.07
C VAL A 383 -3.53 5.01 -12.46
N ARG A 384 -3.24 4.32 -13.58
CA ARG A 384 -1.89 4.18 -14.14
C ARG A 384 -1.80 4.57 -15.61
N ASP A 385 -2.94 4.56 -16.29
CA ASP A 385 -3.06 4.85 -17.73
C ASP A 385 -3.64 6.25 -17.93
N GLU A 386 -2.99 7.06 -18.73
CA GLU A 386 -3.45 8.39 -19.14
C GLU A 386 -4.83 8.33 -19.82
N ALA A 387 -5.11 7.24 -20.52
CA ALA A 387 -6.39 7.03 -21.20
C ALA A 387 -7.59 6.96 -20.24
N GLU A 388 -7.39 6.65 -18.96
CA GLU A 388 -8.47 6.74 -17.97
C GLU A 388 -8.93 8.20 -17.75
N ILE A 389 -8.05 9.19 -17.98
CA ILE A 389 -8.37 10.62 -17.85
C ILE A 389 -8.83 11.20 -19.17
N ARG A 390 -8.07 10.94 -20.26
CA ARG A 390 -8.30 11.49 -21.60
C ARG A 390 -9.13 10.63 -22.54
N GLY A 391 -9.52 9.41 -22.13
CA GLY A 391 -10.24 8.47 -22.97
C GLY A 391 -9.36 7.68 -23.93
N HIS A 392 -9.91 6.60 -24.46
CA HIS A 392 -9.29 5.76 -25.49
C HIS A 392 -9.73 6.21 -26.87
N ARG A 393 -8.86 6.09 -27.86
CA ARG A 393 -9.24 6.37 -29.25
C ARG A 393 -10.42 5.50 -29.66
N ARG A 394 -11.43 6.09 -30.33
CA ARG A 394 -12.68 5.42 -30.70
C ARG A 394 -12.53 4.22 -31.66
N THR A 395 -11.37 4.07 -32.28
CA THR A 395 -11.05 2.93 -33.15
C THR A 395 -10.96 1.59 -32.45
N TYR A 396 -10.81 1.60 -31.12
CA TYR A 396 -10.76 0.37 -30.32
C TYR A 396 -12.16 -0.07 -29.92
N ILE A 397 -12.46 -1.36 -30.06
CA ILE A 397 -13.75 -1.93 -29.63
C ILE A 397 -13.89 -1.78 -28.11
N GLY A 398 -14.99 -1.16 -27.69
CA GLY A 398 -15.24 -0.90 -26.25
C GLY A 398 -14.59 0.38 -25.74
N ALA A 399 -14.02 1.24 -26.60
CA ALA A 399 -13.49 2.54 -26.21
C ALA A 399 -14.57 3.41 -25.56
N LEU A 400 -14.15 4.16 -24.53
CA LEU A 400 -15.00 5.11 -23.79
C LEU A 400 -14.24 6.42 -23.61
N PRO A 401 -14.95 7.56 -23.49
CA PRO A 401 -14.35 8.82 -23.06
C PRO A 401 -13.69 8.69 -21.69
N GLY A 402 -12.76 9.59 -21.37
CA GLY A 402 -12.10 9.66 -20.07
C GLY A 402 -13.05 9.96 -18.91
N LYS A 403 -12.59 9.68 -17.69
CA LYS A 403 -13.35 9.88 -16.45
C LYS A 403 -13.85 11.31 -16.28
N ILE A 404 -13.16 12.29 -16.84
CA ILE A 404 -13.57 13.70 -16.79
C ILE A 404 -14.86 13.91 -17.58
N ILE A 405 -14.85 13.53 -18.85
CA ILE A 405 -16.02 13.65 -19.74
C ILE A 405 -17.19 12.79 -19.24
N GLN A 406 -16.92 11.56 -18.79
CA GLN A 406 -17.96 10.72 -18.19
C GLN A 406 -18.61 11.39 -16.96
N GLY A 407 -17.79 12.04 -16.14
CA GLY A 407 -18.25 12.79 -14.98
C GLY A 407 -19.12 13.99 -15.37
N ILE A 408 -18.71 14.76 -16.37
CA ILE A 408 -19.49 15.90 -16.87
C ILE A 408 -20.85 15.43 -17.43
N LYS A 409 -20.88 14.37 -18.25
CA LYS A 409 -22.14 13.75 -18.71
C LYS A 409 -23.05 13.41 -17.53
N LYS A 410 -22.50 12.76 -16.50
CA LYS A 410 -23.26 12.38 -15.29
C LYS A 410 -23.77 13.59 -14.51
N ALA A 411 -23.03 14.70 -14.52
CA ALA A 411 -23.47 15.96 -13.91
C ALA A 411 -24.64 16.57 -14.65
N GLY A 412 -24.65 16.50 -15.97
CA GLY A 412 -25.64 17.16 -16.83
C GLY A 412 -25.55 18.69 -16.80
N THR A 413 -24.41 19.26 -16.36
CA THR A 413 -24.12 20.70 -16.33
C THR A 413 -22.66 20.94 -16.65
N MET A 414 -22.32 22.06 -17.31
CA MET A 414 -20.94 22.42 -17.63
C MET A 414 -20.12 22.89 -16.43
N ASP A 415 -20.77 23.27 -15.35
CA ASP A 415 -20.18 23.93 -14.18
C ASP A 415 -20.30 23.14 -12.87
N PRO A 416 -20.12 21.80 -12.85
CA PRO A 416 -20.20 21.06 -11.62
C PRO A 416 -19.04 21.36 -10.68
N VAL A 417 -19.19 21.00 -9.42
CA VAL A 417 -18.06 20.78 -8.51
C VAL A 417 -17.56 19.37 -8.77
N PHE A 418 -16.35 19.27 -9.31
CA PHE A 418 -15.73 17.99 -9.68
C PHE A 418 -14.63 17.64 -8.68
N MET A 419 -14.87 16.62 -7.89
CA MET A 419 -13.90 16.15 -6.90
C MET A 419 -13.05 15.03 -7.47
N LEU A 420 -11.75 15.27 -7.54
CA LEU A 420 -10.70 14.32 -7.89
C LEU A 420 -10.15 13.74 -6.58
N ASP A 421 -10.54 12.51 -6.28
CA ASP A 421 -10.25 11.89 -4.99
C ASP A 421 -9.01 11.01 -5.07
N GLU A 422 -8.15 11.05 -4.04
CA GLU A 422 -6.93 10.27 -3.91
C GLU A 422 -5.89 10.54 -5.03
N VAL A 423 -5.63 11.81 -5.34
CA VAL A 423 -4.62 12.22 -6.33
C VAL A 423 -3.17 11.81 -5.94
N ASP A 424 -2.94 11.56 -4.66
CA ASP A 424 -1.68 11.09 -4.10
C ASP A 424 -1.40 9.60 -4.37
N LYS A 425 -2.38 8.87 -4.92
CA LYS A 425 -2.28 7.43 -5.22
C LYS A 425 -2.22 7.14 -6.72
N MET A 426 -2.02 8.14 -7.55
CA MET A 426 -1.72 7.95 -8.97
C MET A 426 -0.27 7.48 -9.12
N ASN A 427 -0.06 6.53 -10.01
CA ASN A 427 1.27 6.03 -10.33
C ASN A 427 1.51 6.19 -11.84
N SER A 428 2.70 6.65 -12.22
CA SER A 428 3.16 6.60 -13.61
C SER A 428 3.81 5.23 -13.87
N ASP A 429 3.53 4.64 -15.02
CA ASP A 429 4.21 3.46 -15.52
C ASP A 429 4.50 3.62 -17.03
N PHE A 430 4.98 2.54 -17.67
CA PHE A 430 5.28 2.54 -19.10
C PHE A 430 4.07 2.78 -20.04
N ARG A 431 2.85 2.82 -19.48
CA ARG A 431 1.59 3.05 -20.24
C ARG A 431 1.19 4.51 -20.31
N GLY A 432 1.90 5.39 -19.62
CA GLY A 432 1.65 6.82 -19.64
C GLY A 432 1.82 7.50 -18.28
N ASP A 433 1.66 8.81 -18.30
CA ASP A 433 1.71 9.65 -17.10
C ASP A 433 0.34 10.32 -16.87
N PRO A 434 -0.52 9.73 -16.03
CA PRO A 434 -1.80 10.33 -15.67
C PRO A 434 -1.66 11.73 -15.04
N SER A 435 -0.51 12.03 -14.45
CA SER A 435 -0.27 13.34 -13.83
C SER A 435 -0.15 14.45 -14.88
N SER A 436 0.46 14.16 -16.03
CA SER A 436 0.54 15.08 -17.16
C SER A 436 -0.84 15.35 -17.77
N ALA A 437 -1.67 14.31 -17.95
CA ALA A 437 -3.05 14.49 -18.38
C ALA A 437 -3.86 15.33 -17.39
N LEU A 438 -3.63 15.14 -16.11
CA LEU A 438 -4.32 15.89 -15.07
C LEU A 438 -3.88 17.35 -15.01
N LEU A 439 -2.63 17.67 -15.37
CA LEU A 439 -2.15 19.06 -15.49
C LEU A 439 -2.97 19.85 -16.52
N GLU A 440 -3.26 19.26 -17.68
CA GLU A 440 -4.09 19.91 -18.69
C GLU A 440 -5.51 20.16 -18.21
N VAL A 441 -6.12 19.19 -17.52
CA VAL A 441 -7.45 19.34 -16.92
C VAL A 441 -7.49 20.46 -15.88
N LEU A 442 -6.44 20.58 -15.08
CA LEU A 442 -6.40 21.47 -13.93
C LEU A 442 -5.81 22.84 -14.23
N ASP A 443 -5.11 23.02 -15.35
CA ASP A 443 -4.52 24.30 -15.72
C ASP A 443 -5.57 25.25 -16.31
N PRO A 444 -5.90 26.37 -15.66
CA PRO A 444 -6.88 27.32 -16.18
C PRO A 444 -6.48 27.96 -17.54
N GLU A 445 -5.21 27.86 -17.95
CA GLU A 445 -4.72 28.36 -19.23
C GLU A 445 -4.89 27.34 -20.36
N GLN A 446 -5.14 26.07 -20.04
CA GLN A 446 -5.26 24.98 -21.00
C GLN A 446 -6.64 24.32 -20.98
N ASN A 447 -7.32 24.29 -19.84
CA ASN A 447 -8.54 23.49 -19.62
C ASN A 447 -9.77 23.95 -20.41
N PHE A 448 -9.74 25.14 -21.03
CA PHE A 448 -10.79 25.59 -21.92
C PHE A 448 -10.79 24.84 -23.27
N ASN A 449 -9.69 24.21 -23.64
CA ASN A 449 -9.54 23.38 -24.85
C ASN A 449 -9.14 21.93 -24.47
N PHE A 450 -9.76 21.38 -23.42
CA PHE A 450 -9.47 19.99 -23.03
C PHE A 450 -9.90 19.03 -24.14
N ASN A 451 -8.92 18.25 -24.65
CA ASN A 451 -9.16 17.30 -25.73
C ASN A 451 -9.21 15.86 -25.21
N ASP A 452 -10.39 15.25 -25.29
CA ASP A 452 -10.58 13.82 -24.98
C ASP A 452 -10.34 13.00 -26.25
N HIS A 453 -9.53 11.96 -26.15
CA HIS A 453 -9.12 11.12 -27.30
C HIS A 453 -10.27 10.33 -27.93
N TYR A 454 -11.36 10.07 -27.18
CA TYR A 454 -12.55 9.44 -27.72
C TYR A 454 -13.41 10.45 -28.49
N LEU A 455 -13.62 11.63 -27.93
CA LEU A 455 -14.40 12.68 -28.56
C LEU A 455 -13.65 13.32 -29.72
N GLU A 456 -12.31 13.40 -29.65
CA GLU A 456 -11.48 14.12 -30.62
C GLU A 456 -12.01 15.54 -30.89
N ALA A 457 -12.54 16.17 -29.87
CA ALA A 457 -13.10 17.51 -29.88
C ALA A 457 -12.80 18.21 -28.56
N ASP A 458 -12.57 19.51 -28.66
CA ASP A 458 -12.26 20.31 -27.47
C ASP A 458 -13.52 20.52 -26.64
N TYR A 459 -13.38 20.36 -25.32
CA TYR A 459 -14.43 20.58 -24.35
C TYR A 459 -13.98 21.61 -23.32
N ASP A 460 -14.77 22.65 -23.12
CA ASP A 460 -14.47 23.74 -22.17
C ASP A 460 -14.73 23.31 -20.72
N LEU A 461 -13.65 23.09 -19.95
CA LEU A 461 -13.67 22.79 -18.53
C LEU A 461 -13.48 24.02 -17.64
N SER A 462 -13.35 25.23 -18.20
CA SER A 462 -13.04 26.48 -17.46
C SER A 462 -14.09 26.87 -16.42
N GLN A 463 -15.31 26.35 -16.52
CA GLN A 463 -16.40 26.60 -15.56
C GLN A 463 -16.52 25.53 -14.48
N VAL A 464 -15.75 24.45 -14.59
CA VAL A 464 -15.76 23.36 -13.62
C VAL A 464 -14.96 23.76 -12.39
N LEU A 465 -15.56 23.63 -11.20
CA LEU A 465 -14.83 23.82 -9.96
C LEU A 465 -14.17 22.51 -9.53
N PHE A 466 -12.89 22.38 -9.85
CA PHE A 466 -12.12 21.22 -9.42
C PHE A 466 -11.71 21.31 -7.96
N ILE A 467 -11.84 20.21 -7.25
CA ILE A 467 -11.37 20.01 -5.86
C ILE A 467 -10.60 18.72 -5.80
N CYS A 468 -9.35 18.76 -5.39
CA CYS A 468 -8.51 17.58 -5.20
C CYS A 468 -8.57 17.11 -3.74
N THR A 469 -8.39 15.80 -3.52
CA THR A 469 -8.13 15.26 -2.19
C THR A 469 -6.87 14.42 -2.19
N ALA A 470 -6.12 14.50 -1.10
CA ALA A 470 -4.93 13.70 -0.87
C ALA A 470 -4.87 13.23 0.59
N ASN A 471 -4.24 12.09 0.84
CA ASN A 471 -3.87 11.69 2.19
C ASN A 471 -2.46 12.21 2.53
N VAL A 472 -1.58 12.16 1.55
CA VAL A 472 -0.15 12.48 1.67
C VAL A 472 0.24 13.44 0.54
N LEU A 473 1.05 14.45 0.84
CA LEU A 473 1.43 15.48 -0.16
C LEU A 473 2.71 15.16 -0.91
N HIS A 474 3.64 14.44 -0.29
CA HIS A 474 4.97 14.20 -0.87
C HIS A 474 4.96 13.24 -2.07
N THR A 475 3.88 12.48 -2.26
CA THR A 475 3.69 11.60 -3.40
C THR A 475 3.08 12.30 -4.61
N ILE A 476 2.57 13.53 -4.43
CA ILE A 476 2.01 14.32 -5.53
C ILE A 476 3.18 14.98 -6.29
N PRO A 477 3.23 14.85 -7.63
CA PRO A 477 4.24 15.54 -8.44
C PRO A 477 4.24 17.04 -8.21
N LYS A 478 5.44 17.63 -8.10
CA LYS A 478 5.61 19.07 -7.84
C LYS A 478 4.82 19.97 -8.80
N PRO A 479 4.79 19.74 -10.14
CA PRO A 479 4.04 20.59 -11.06
C PRO A 479 2.53 20.64 -10.76
N LEU A 480 1.96 19.52 -10.28
CA LEU A 480 0.57 19.50 -9.83
C LEU A 480 0.39 20.25 -8.51
N LEU A 481 1.31 20.03 -7.56
CA LEU A 481 1.24 20.66 -6.24
C LEU A 481 1.35 22.18 -6.33
N ASP A 482 2.16 22.71 -7.25
CA ASP A 482 2.35 24.16 -7.46
C ASP A 482 1.06 24.85 -7.97
N ARG A 483 0.14 24.12 -8.57
CA ARG A 483 -1.18 24.62 -9.01
C ARG A 483 -2.25 24.47 -7.95
N MET A 484 -1.93 23.88 -6.79
CA MET A 484 -2.90 23.58 -5.74
C MET A 484 -2.77 24.50 -4.53
N GLU A 485 -3.86 25.03 -4.08
CA GLU A 485 -3.98 25.62 -2.74
C GLU A 485 -4.27 24.51 -1.73
N VAL A 486 -3.24 24.15 -0.97
CA VAL A 486 -3.33 23.04 -0.02
C VAL A 486 -3.99 23.47 1.29
N ILE A 487 -5.17 22.94 1.56
CA ILE A 487 -5.86 23.08 2.84
C ILE A 487 -5.64 21.82 3.67
N ARG A 488 -4.83 21.91 4.72
CA ARG A 488 -4.51 20.77 5.59
C ARG A 488 -5.64 20.51 6.59
N LEU A 489 -6.20 19.33 6.51
CA LEU A 489 -7.17 18.84 7.49
C LEU A 489 -6.41 17.97 8.51
N HIS A 490 -6.48 18.38 9.76
CA HIS A 490 -5.89 17.61 10.85
C HIS A 490 -6.90 16.59 11.41
N GLY A 491 -6.37 15.63 12.17
CA GLY A 491 -7.21 14.70 12.89
C GLY A 491 -8.08 15.38 13.95
N TYR A 492 -9.18 14.74 14.31
CA TYR A 492 -10.10 15.21 15.33
C TYR A 492 -9.65 14.84 16.73
N THR A 493 -9.94 15.73 17.68
CA THR A 493 -9.84 15.43 19.11
C THR A 493 -10.94 14.45 19.53
N ASP A 494 -10.76 13.77 20.66
CA ASP A 494 -11.77 12.84 21.15
C ASP A 494 -13.11 13.56 21.44
N GLU A 495 -13.06 14.81 21.93
CA GLU A 495 -14.24 15.63 22.13
C GLU A 495 -14.94 15.96 20.80
N GLU A 496 -14.16 16.31 19.75
CA GLU A 496 -14.71 16.58 18.42
C GLU A 496 -15.31 15.31 17.81
N LYS A 497 -14.66 14.15 17.96
CA LYS A 497 -15.20 12.86 17.51
C LYS A 497 -16.54 12.53 18.14
N VAL A 498 -16.67 12.77 19.44
CA VAL A 498 -17.95 12.60 20.15
C VAL A 498 -18.99 13.59 19.64
N GLY A 499 -18.63 14.85 19.45
CA GLY A 499 -19.54 15.86 18.88
C GLY A 499 -20.00 15.52 17.46
N ILE A 500 -19.09 15.02 16.63
CA ILE A 500 -19.39 14.52 15.27
C ILE A 500 -20.31 13.29 15.34
N ALA A 501 -20.03 12.36 16.26
CA ALA A 501 -20.87 11.19 16.44
C ALA A 501 -22.31 11.55 16.82
N GLU A 502 -22.48 12.44 17.79
CA GLU A 502 -23.80 12.88 18.26
C GLU A 502 -24.59 13.63 17.18
N LYS A 503 -23.93 14.59 16.48
CA LYS A 503 -24.63 15.47 15.53
C LYS A 503 -24.87 14.82 14.17
N PHE A 504 -23.92 13.98 13.70
CA PHE A 504 -23.93 13.50 12.30
C PHE A 504 -23.98 12.00 12.16
N LEU A 505 -23.07 11.23 12.84
CA LEU A 505 -22.96 9.81 12.57
C LEU A 505 -24.15 9.02 13.09
N ILE A 506 -24.58 9.26 14.33
CA ILE A 506 -25.70 8.55 14.94
C ILE A 506 -27.01 8.77 14.17
N PRO A 507 -27.43 10.02 13.88
CA PRO A 507 -28.65 10.27 13.11
C PRO A 507 -28.62 9.63 11.72
N LYS A 508 -27.45 9.69 11.06
CA LYS A 508 -27.23 9.08 9.76
C LYS A 508 -27.39 7.56 9.83
N LYS A 509 -26.71 6.92 10.79
CA LYS A 509 -26.74 5.45 10.92
C LYS A 509 -28.08 4.92 11.40
N ILE A 510 -28.77 5.64 12.25
CA ILE A 510 -30.14 5.30 12.64
C ILE A 510 -31.04 5.22 11.39
N LYS A 511 -30.97 6.25 10.52
CA LYS A 511 -31.77 6.29 9.28
C LYS A 511 -31.36 5.18 8.30
N GLU A 512 -30.05 4.98 8.09
CA GLU A 512 -29.55 3.97 7.15
C GLU A 512 -29.92 2.53 7.56
N HIS A 513 -30.10 2.28 8.86
CA HIS A 513 -30.45 0.95 9.37
C HIS A 513 -31.95 0.79 9.67
N GLY A 514 -32.81 1.72 9.19
CA GLY A 514 -34.27 1.64 9.37
C GLY A 514 -34.73 1.78 10.83
N LEU A 515 -33.88 2.32 11.70
CA LEU A 515 -34.20 2.57 13.10
C LEU A 515 -34.81 3.96 13.31
N THR A 516 -35.45 4.13 14.45
CA THR A 516 -35.93 5.43 14.93
C THR A 516 -35.04 5.93 16.07
N LYS A 517 -35.07 7.24 16.35
CA LYS A 517 -34.36 7.83 17.50
C LYS A 517 -34.77 7.23 18.86
N ASN A 518 -35.93 6.56 18.92
CA ASN A 518 -36.41 5.90 20.13
C ASN A 518 -35.82 4.49 20.31
N ASN A 519 -35.43 3.81 19.22
CA ASN A 519 -34.93 2.43 19.30
C ASN A 519 -33.54 2.35 19.91
N VAL A 520 -32.69 3.37 19.72
CA VAL A 520 -31.33 3.38 20.26
C VAL A 520 -30.95 4.76 20.77
N LYS A 521 -30.42 4.83 21.98
CA LYS A 521 -29.96 6.08 22.60
C LYS A 521 -28.52 5.89 23.13
N PHE A 522 -27.63 6.80 22.75
CA PHE A 522 -26.24 6.83 23.19
C PHE A 522 -26.05 7.94 24.25
N LYS A 523 -25.44 7.60 25.39
CA LYS A 523 -24.94 8.61 26.33
C LYS A 523 -23.54 9.07 25.89
N LYS A 524 -23.21 10.33 26.17
CA LYS A 524 -21.89 10.90 25.88
C LYS A 524 -20.74 10.12 26.51
N THR A 525 -20.93 9.58 27.70
CA THR A 525 -19.98 8.71 28.38
C THR A 525 -19.69 7.41 27.61
N ILE A 526 -20.71 6.86 26.94
CA ILE A 526 -20.58 5.66 26.10
C ILE A 526 -19.83 5.99 24.81
N LEU A 527 -20.11 7.12 24.18
CA LEU A 527 -19.38 7.58 23.00
C LEU A 527 -17.91 7.80 23.30
N ASN A 528 -17.59 8.44 24.43
CA ASN A 528 -16.21 8.56 24.90
C ASN A 528 -15.55 7.16 25.03
N ARG A 529 -16.26 6.20 25.63
CA ARG A 529 -15.73 4.84 25.76
C ARG A 529 -15.52 4.13 24.43
N ILE A 530 -16.40 4.35 23.44
CA ILE A 530 -16.21 3.81 22.09
C ILE A 530 -14.96 4.43 21.46
N VAL A 531 -14.81 5.75 21.54
CA VAL A 531 -13.63 6.46 21.01
C VAL A 531 -12.35 5.96 21.67
N ASP A 532 -12.37 5.80 23.02
CA ASP A 532 -11.17 5.45 23.80
C ASP A 532 -10.76 3.99 23.67
N SER A 533 -11.73 3.07 23.62
CA SER A 533 -11.45 1.64 23.79
C SER A 533 -11.70 0.79 22.56
N TYR A 534 -12.39 1.30 21.55
CA TYR A 534 -12.73 0.53 20.35
C TYR A 534 -12.21 1.18 19.05
N THR A 535 -11.72 2.43 19.10
CA THR A 535 -11.17 3.11 17.91
C THR A 535 -9.79 3.71 18.17
N ARG A 536 -8.90 3.65 17.18
CA ARG A 536 -7.57 4.30 17.17
C ARG A 536 -7.35 4.86 15.79
N GLU A 537 -7.81 6.07 15.56
CA GLU A 537 -7.75 6.75 14.26
C GLU A 537 -7.71 8.26 14.44
N SER A 538 -7.18 8.98 13.46
CA SER A 538 -7.22 10.44 13.43
C SER A 538 -8.58 10.99 12.98
N GLY A 539 -9.29 10.28 12.10
CA GLY A 539 -10.63 10.61 11.63
C GLY A 539 -11.76 10.00 12.46
N VAL A 540 -12.89 9.73 11.80
CA VAL A 540 -14.10 9.13 12.40
C VAL A 540 -14.63 7.92 11.63
N ARG A 541 -13.82 7.33 10.72
CA ARG A 541 -14.26 6.23 9.85
C ARG A 541 -14.52 4.93 10.62
N ASN A 542 -13.64 4.58 11.56
CA ASN A 542 -13.83 3.41 12.40
C ASN A 542 -14.92 3.66 13.46
N LEU A 543 -15.00 4.87 14.00
CA LEU A 543 -16.09 5.27 14.90
C LEU A 543 -17.45 5.13 14.18
N GLU A 544 -17.56 5.55 12.94
CA GLU A 544 -18.75 5.35 12.10
C GLU A 544 -19.09 3.85 11.94
N ARG A 545 -18.07 2.99 11.74
CA ARG A 545 -18.25 1.53 11.62
C ARG A 545 -18.72 0.90 12.92
N GLU A 546 -18.14 1.28 14.06
CA GLU A 546 -18.54 0.74 15.36
C GLU A 546 -19.98 1.18 15.72
N ILE A 547 -20.34 2.44 15.46
CA ILE A 547 -21.72 2.93 15.62
C ILE A 547 -22.68 2.13 14.70
N ALA A 548 -22.32 1.91 13.44
CA ALA A 548 -23.09 1.11 12.50
C ALA A 548 -23.27 -0.34 12.99
N THR A 549 -22.22 -0.93 13.60
CA THR A 549 -22.30 -2.28 14.17
C THR A 549 -23.30 -2.34 15.32
N ILE A 550 -23.30 -1.35 16.20
CA ILE A 550 -24.30 -1.25 17.28
C ILE A 550 -25.70 -1.11 16.67
N CYS A 551 -25.88 -0.21 15.69
CA CYS A 551 -27.17 -0.03 15.03
C CYS A 551 -27.68 -1.30 14.36
N ARG A 552 -26.81 -2.09 13.69
CA ARG A 552 -27.20 -3.39 13.09
C ARG A 552 -27.67 -4.40 14.13
N LYS A 553 -26.97 -4.54 15.25
CA LYS A 553 -27.36 -5.46 16.32
C LYS A 553 -28.66 -5.03 17.02
N VAL A 554 -28.85 -3.70 17.17
CA VAL A 554 -30.14 -3.18 17.67
C VAL A 554 -31.25 -3.40 16.65
N ALA A 555 -31.00 -3.21 15.36
CA ALA A 555 -31.99 -3.49 14.30
C ALA A 555 -32.46 -4.95 14.34
N ARG A 556 -31.53 -5.91 14.52
CA ARG A 556 -31.89 -7.32 14.73
C ARG A 556 -32.83 -7.49 15.93
N LYS A 557 -32.45 -6.90 17.09
CA LYS A 557 -33.33 -6.97 18.31
C LYS A 557 -34.70 -6.30 18.09
N VAL A 558 -34.79 -5.27 17.24
CA VAL A 558 -36.08 -4.64 16.86
C VAL A 558 -36.92 -5.56 15.99
N VAL A 559 -36.31 -6.32 15.08
CA VAL A 559 -36.99 -7.32 14.27
C VAL A 559 -37.50 -8.48 15.15
N ASP A 560 -36.63 -8.97 16.06
CA ASP A 560 -36.98 -10.10 16.94
C ASP A 560 -38.03 -9.75 18.00
N LYS A 561 -37.96 -8.52 18.60
CA LYS A 561 -38.77 -8.08 19.76
C LYS A 561 -39.88 -7.07 19.40
N GLY A 562 -39.98 -6.69 18.11
CA GLY A 562 -40.96 -5.72 17.61
C GLY A 562 -40.51 -4.28 17.59
N LYS A 563 -41.20 -3.45 16.78
CA LYS A 563 -40.84 -2.03 16.50
C LYS A 563 -40.74 -1.11 17.72
N LYS A 564 -41.40 -1.47 18.83
CA LYS A 564 -41.37 -0.70 20.09
C LYS A 564 -40.10 -0.94 20.93
N TYR A 565 -39.25 -1.89 20.55
CA TYR A 565 -38.01 -2.16 21.28
C TYR A 565 -37.12 -0.92 21.32
N SER A 566 -36.66 -0.60 22.52
CA SER A 566 -35.78 0.57 22.79
C SER A 566 -34.65 0.16 23.71
N THR A 567 -33.45 0.57 23.40
CA THR A 567 -32.29 0.35 24.27
C THR A 567 -31.50 1.62 24.50
N LYS A 568 -31.04 1.78 25.74
CA LYS A 568 -30.06 2.82 26.12
C LYS A 568 -28.73 2.07 26.21
N VAL A 569 -27.84 2.29 25.22
CA VAL A 569 -26.56 1.61 25.20
C VAL A 569 -25.76 1.88 26.46
N GLY A 570 -25.45 0.82 27.23
CA GLY A 570 -24.63 0.81 28.43
C GLY A 570 -23.23 0.25 28.18
N VAL A 571 -22.43 0.13 29.24
CA VAL A 571 -21.05 -0.41 29.16
C VAL A 571 -21.05 -1.91 28.84
N ASP A 572 -21.99 -2.64 29.40
CA ASP A 572 -22.10 -4.09 29.17
C ASP A 572 -22.64 -4.37 27.78
N ASP A 573 -23.57 -3.54 27.29
CA ASP A 573 -24.03 -3.61 25.91
C ASP A 573 -22.89 -3.40 24.90
N LEU A 574 -21.89 -2.56 25.22
CA LEU A 574 -20.71 -2.39 24.35
C LEU A 574 -19.93 -3.70 24.20
N LYS A 575 -19.74 -4.45 25.30
CA LYS A 575 -19.06 -5.75 25.23
C LYS A 575 -19.87 -6.75 24.42
N GLU A 576 -21.20 -6.76 24.58
CA GLU A 576 -22.09 -7.61 23.78
C GLU A 576 -22.07 -7.23 22.29
N PHE A 577 -22.10 -5.92 22.00
CA PHE A 577 -22.21 -5.44 20.61
C PHE A 577 -20.88 -5.37 19.88
N LEU A 578 -19.80 -4.94 20.54
CA LEU A 578 -18.50 -4.69 19.92
C LEU A 578 -17.42 -5.71 20.31
N GLY A 579 -17.70 -6.54 21.30
CA GLY A 579 -16.74 -7.49 21.87
C GLY A 579 -15.82 -6.87 22.93
N ILE A 580 -14.69 -7.52 23.15
CA ILE A 580 -13.68 -7.08 24.13
C ILE A 580 -13.08 -5.74 23.66
N PRO A 581 -12.82 -4.79 24.59
CA PRO A 581 -12.12 -3.55 24.25
C PRO A 581 -10.80 -3.81 23.52
N LYS A 582 -10.63 -3.21 22.35
CA LYS A 582 -9.46 -3.42 21.49
C LYS A 582 -8.22 -2.68 21.98
N TYR A 583 -8.45 -1.56 22.68
CA TYR A 583 -7.38 -0.67 23.14
C TYR A 583 -7.53 -0.42 24.63
N GLN A 584 -6.42 -0.51 25.35
CA GLN A 584 -6.35 -0.14 26.75
C GLN A 584 -5.49 1.12 26.85
N ARG A 585 -5.97 2.14 27.55
CA ARG A 585 -5.11 3.26 27.91
C ARG A 585 -4.09 2.77 28.94
N LEU A 586 -2.81 2.90 28.63
CA LEU A 586 -1.77 2.76 29.63
C LEU A 586 -1.99 3.85 30.66
N PRO A 587 -2.06 3.51 31.96
CA PRO A 587 -2.24 4.52 32.99
C PRO A 587 -1.01 5.42 33.01
N ALA A 588 -1.17 6.69 32.64
CA ALA A 588 -0.11 7.71 32.64
C ALA A 588 0.47 7.97 34.04
N ASN A 589 -0.16 7.41 35.07
CA ASN A 589 0.16 7.68 36.49
C ASN A 589 1.15 6.68 37.11
N LYS A 590 1.79 5.81 36.37
CA LYS A 590 2.87 4.98 36.92
C LYS A 590 4.22 5.64 36.70
N PRO A 591 5.08 5.74 37.70
CA PRO A 591 6.45 6.23 37.52
C PRO A 591 7.15 5.34 36.50
N LEU A 592 7.82 5.97 35.51
CA LEU A 592 8.60 5.25 34.53
C LEU A 592 9.83 4.61 35.19
N PRO A 593 10.18 3.37 34.83
CA PRO A 593 11.45 2.80 35.26
C PRO A 593 12.65 3.63 34.76
N VAL A 594 13.77 3.48 35.44
CA VAL A 594 15.03 4.08 34.97
C VAL A 594 15.37 3.55 33.59
N GLY A 595 15.80 4.44 32.69
CA GLY A 595 16.08 4.11 31.28
C GLY A 595 14.87 4.09 30.35
N VAL A 596 13.68 4.43 30.87
CA VAL A 596 12.47 4.51 30.04
C VAL A 596 12.03 5.96 29.87
N ALA A 597 11.84 6.38 28.61
CA ALA A 597 11.38 7.72 28.24
C ALA A 597 10.18 7.65 27.28
N THR A 598 9.29 8.63 27.39
CA THR A 598 8.14 8.73 26.47
C THR A 598 8.42 9.75 25.37
N GLY A 599 8.52 9.26 24.15
CA GLY A 599 8.59 10.07 22.95
C GLY A 599 7.21 10.29 22.31
N LEU A 600 7.19 11.17 21.31
CA LEU A 600 6.01 11.48 20.53
C LEU A 600 6.32 11.22 19.05
N ALA A 601 5.56 10.32 18.44
CA ALA A 601 5.62 10.03 17.01
C ALA A 601 4.41 10.59 16.28
N TRP A 602 4.60 10.88 15.00
CA TRP A 602 3.52 11.18 14.07
C TRP A 602 3.39 10.03 13.09
N THR A 603 2.17 9.61 12.82
CA THR A 603 1.82 8.57 11.87
C THR A 603 0.67 9.05 10.98
N GLU A 604 0.42 8.37 9.87
CA GLU A 604 -0.73 8.68 8.99
C GLU A 604 -2.08 8.61 9.71
N VAL A 605 -2.16 7.81 10.77
CA VAL A 605 -3.38 7.68 11.59
C VAL A 605 -3.43 8.69 12.74
N GLY A 606 -2.45 9.57 12.86
CA GLY A 606 -2.36 10.61 13.89
C GLY A 606 -1.10 10.52 14.75
N GLY A 607 -1.07 11.24 15.86
CA GLY A 607 0.05 11.15 16.82
C GLY A 607 -0.06 9.92 17.72
N GLU A 608 1.10 9.38 18.12
CA GLU A 608 1.23 8.24 19.03
C GLU A 608 2.28 8.50 20.12
N LEU A 609 2.09 7.85 21.29
CA LEU A 609 3.10 7.78 22.32
C LEU A 609 4.09 6.69 21.97
N LEU A 610 5.36 7.00 22.09
CA LEU A 610 6.45 6.08 21.80
C LEU A 610 7.22 5.81 23.10
N SER A 611 7.14 4.59 23.63
CA SER A 611 8.01 4.18 24.73
C SER A 611 9.39 3.87 24.17
N ILE A 612 10.42 4.49 24.74
CA ILE A 612 11.82 4.21 24.44
C ILE A 612 12.47 3.64 25.67
N GLU A 613 12.90 2.40 25.58
CA GLU A 613 13.52 1.65 26.66
C GLU A 613 15.00 1.48 26.38
N VAL A 614 15.84 1.84 27.33
CA VAL A 614 17.29 1.71 27.24
C VAL A 614 17.81 0.87 28.38
N THR A 615 18.55 -0.16 28.03
CA THR A 615 19.25 -1.03 28.98
C THR A 615 20.74 -0.95 28.75
N VAL A 616 21.50 -0.87 29.84
CA VAL A 616 22.96 -0.85 29.83
C VAL A 616 23.49 -2.18 30.33
N LEU A 617 24.27 -2.86 29.52
CA LEU A 617 24.84 -4.17 29.79
C LEU A 617 26.38 -4.09 29.84
N PRO A 618 27.08 -4.98 30.55
CA PRO A 618 28.52 -5.15 30.39
C PRO A 618 28.83 -5.56 28.94
N GLY A 619 29.79 -4.93 28.30
CA GLY A 619 30.08 -5.23 26.90
C GLY A 619 31.30 -4.48 26.35
N SER A 620 31.35 -4.32 25.05
CA SER A 620 32.49 -3.77 24.27
C SER A 620 32.19 -2.43 23.61
N GLY A 621 31.06 -1.79 23.91
CA GLY A 621 30.66 -0.50 23.34
C GLY A 621 29.66 -0.59 22.20
N LYS A 622 28.98 -1.74 22.04
CA LYS A 622 28.01 -1.94 20.97
C LYS A 622 26.71 -1.20 21.27
N LEU A 623 26.17 -0.49 20.26
CA LEU A 623 24.80 0.03 20.25
C LEU A 623 23.91 -0.94 19.49
N SER A 624 22.84 -1.41 20.13
CA SER A 624 21.90 -2.36 19.56
C SER A 624 20.50 -1.75 19.54
N PRO A 625 20.08 -1.06 18.47
CA PRO A 625 18.71 -0.56 18.34
C PRO A 625 17.79 -1.67 17.83
N THR A 626 16.63 -1.88 18.48
CA THR A 626 15.61 -2.88 18.13
C THR A 626 14.20 -2.28 18.13
N GLY A 627 13.23 -2.90 17.43
CA GLY A 627 11.85 -2.44 17.37
C GLY A 627 11.39 -2.03 15.97
N THR A 628 11.94 -2.65 14.90
CA THR A 628 11.64 -2.36 13.49
C THR A 628 11.85 -0.89 13.14
N LEU A 629 13.09 -0.43 13.39
CA LEU A 629 13.50 0.96 13.18
C LEU A 629 14.03 1.15 11.77
N GLY A 630 13.57 2.20 11.09
CA GLY A 630 14.13 2.67 9.84
C GLY A 630 15.52 3.27 9.99
N ASP A 631 16.17 3.57 8.87
CA ASP A 631 17.58 3.98 8.89
C ASP A 631 17.77 5.36 9.50
N VAL A 632 16.87 6.31 9.27
CA VAL A 632 16.92 7.65 9.89
C VAL A 632 16.83 7.55 11.42
N MET A 633 15.99 6.67 11.94
CA MET A 633 15.86 6.47 13.38
C MET A 633 17.07 5.77 13.99
N LYS A 634 17.70 4.84 13.28
CA LYS A 634 18.97 4.21 13.69
C LYS A 634 20.11 5.25 13.72
N GLU A 635 20.20 6.11 12.71
CA GLU A 635 21.17 7.21 12.66
C GLU A 635 20.95 8.18 13.82
N SER A 636 19.71 8.53 14.12
CA SER A 636 19.35 9.35 15.29
C SER A 636 19.78 8.71 16.62
N ALA A 637 19.71 7.37 16.75
CA ALA A 637 20.21 6.67 17.92
C ALA A 637 21.74 6.75 18.06
N HIS A 638 22.47 6.67 16.93
CA HIS A 638 23.92 6.86 16.92
C HIS A 638 24.33 8.31 17.24
N ALA A 639 23.59 9.30 16.73
CA ALA A 639 23.80 10.71 17.06
C ALA A 639 23.56 10.97 18.56
N ALA A 640 22.48 10.41 19.12
CA ALA A 640 22.18 10.48 20.56
C ALA A 640 23.31 9.88 21.41
N LEU A 641 23.83 8.70 21.05
CA LEU A 641 24.96 8.08 21.74
C LEU A 641 26.22 8.94 21.66
N SER A 642 26.52 9.49 20.47
CA SER A 642 27.69 10.34 20.26
C SER A 642 27.62 11.60 21.12
N TYR A 643 26.46 12.22 21.24
CA TYR A 643 26.24 13.36 22.15
C TYR A 643 26.45 12.95 23.62
N VAL A 644 25.84 11.83 24.08
CA VAL A 644 26.00 11.35 25.46
C VAL A 644 27.47 11.06 25.78
N ARG A 645 28.23 10.49 24.83
CA ARG A 645 29.66 10.23 24.97
C ARG A 645 30.47 11.51 25.09
N SER A 646 30.17 12.52 24.26
CA SER A 646 30.89 13.83 24.32
C SER A 646 30.67 14.54 25.64
N ARG A 647 29.54 14.32 26.31
CA ARG A 647 29.17 14.97 27.58
C ARG A 647 29.29 14.04 28.82
N ALA A 648 30.01 12.94 28.67
CA ALA A 648 30.12 11.92 29.74
C ALA A 648 30.56 12.50 31.11
N LYS A 649 31.49 13.44 31.09
CA LYS A 649 32.01 14.11 32.33
C LYS A 649 30.89 14.90 33.03
N ASP A 650 30.07 15.60 32.28
CA ASP A 650 29.00 16.43 32.84
C ASP A 650 27.91 15.58 33.50
N PHE A 651 27.72 14.34 33.02
CA PHE A 651 26.80 13.36 33.61
C PHE A 651 27.43 12.51 34.72
N GLY A 652 28.71 12.79 35.07
CA GLY A 652 29.42 12.00 36.09
C GLY A 652 29.81 10.60 35.68
N LEU A 653 29.82 10.33 34.39
CA LEU A 653 30.21 9.06 33.80
C LEU A 653 31.74 8.98 33.61
N LYS A 654 32.29 7.76 33.66
CA LYS A 654 33.69 7.53 33.35
C LYS A 654 33.94 7.77 31.86
N ASN A 655 35.13 8.35 31.49
CA ASN A 655 35.43 8.63 30.10
C ASN A 655 35.48 7.39 29.19
N ASP A 656 35.69 6.22 29.77
CA ASP A 656 35.80 4.91 29.09
C ASP A 656 34.53 4.06 29.21
N PHE A 657 33.43 4.64 29.72
CA PHE A 657 32.20 3.87 29.93
C PHE A 657 31.74 3.15 28.64
N TYR A 658 31.86 3.80 27.50
CA TYR A 658 31.46 3.28 26.22
C TYR A 658 32.29 2.07 25.73
N GLN A 659 33.47 1.83 26.27
CA GLN A 659 34.31 0.68 25.93
C GLN A 659 33.96 -0.56 26.80
N LYS A 660 33.22 -0.39 27.88
CA LYS A 660 32.90 -1.42 28.86
C LYS A 660 31.42 -1.71 29.03
N THR A 661 30.59 -1.03 28.25
CA THR A 661 29.14 -1.18 28.34
C THR A 661 28.51 -1.18 26.95
N ASP A 662 27.68 -2.15 26.67
CA ASP A 662 26.78 -2.18 25.52
C ASP A 662 25.49 -1.47 25.90
N ILE A 663 24.92 -0.76 24.95
CA ILE A 663 23.65 -0.04 25.09
C ILE A 663 22.64 -0.65 24.16
N HIS A 664 21.55 -1.16 24.75
CA HIS A 664 20.43 -1.69 23.96
C HIS A 664 19.27 -0.70 24.06
N ILE A 665 18.84 -0.21 22.91
CA ILE A 665 17.63 0.61 22.77
C ILE A 665 16.54 -0.28 22.20
N HIS A 666 15.41 -0.34 22.90
CA HIS A 666 14.25 -1.05 22.41
C HIS A 666 13.05 -0.08 22.30
N ILE A 667 12.40 -0.10 21.14
CA ILE A 667 11.14 0.63 20.95
C ILE A 667 10.05 -0.41 20.70
N PRO A 668 9.18 -0.69 21.69
CA PRO A 668 8.14 -1.69 21.60
C PRO A 668 7.20 -1.51 20.41
N GLU A 669 6.31 -2.49 20.17
CA GLU A 669 5.40 -2.57 19.01
C GLU A 669 6.15 -2.80 17.67
N GLY A 670 6.97 -3.86 17.61
CA GLY A 670 7.77 -4.22 16.43
C GLY A 670 6.98 -4.52 15.15
N ALA A 671 5.66 -4.73 15.26
CA ALA A 671 4.80 -4.92 14.07
C ALA A 671 4.59 -3.63 13.25
N VAL A 672 4.92 -2.44 13.80
CA VAL A 672 4.76 -1.15 13.13
C VAL A 672 6.15 -0.59 12.84
N PRO A 673 6.53 -0.41 11.56
CA PRO A 673 7.77 0.26 11.20
C PRO A 673 7.81 1.69 11.75
N LYS A 674 8.96 2.10 12.30
CA LYS A 674 9.16 3.41 12.89
C LYS A 674 10.39 4.06 12.27
N ASP A 675 10.23 5.26 11.73
CA ASP A 675 11.33 6.01 11.15
C ASP A 675 11.18 7.51 11.43
N GLY A 676 12.30 8.21 11.45
CA GLY A 676 12.35 9.66 11.59
C GLY A 676 13.29 10.15 12.70
N PRO A 677 13.81 11.40 12.58
CA PRO A 677 14.82 11.96 13.49
C PRO A 677 14.25 12.51 14.80
N SER A 678 12.92 12.68 14.90
CA SER A 678 12.26 13.39 16.01
C SER A 678 12.31 12.70 17.39
N ALA A 679 12.85 11.47 17.44
CA ALA A 679 13.06 10.72 18.69
C ALA A 679 14.46 10.95 19.32
N GLY A 680 15.33 11.74 18.67
CA GLY A 680 16.72 11.91 19.09
C GLY A 680 16.90 12.39 20.51
N ILE A 681 16.18 13.45 20.93
CA ILE A 681 16.25 13.92 22.34
C ILE A 681 15.72 12.87 23.32
N THR A 682 14.69 12.12 22.93
CA THR A 682 14.08 11.09 23.79
C THR A 682 15.06 9.94 24.01
N MET A 683 15.74 9.48 22.96
CA MET A 683 16.76 8.43 23.03
C MET A 683 17.94 8.87 23.90
N ALA A 684 18.42 10.10 23.70
CA ALA A 684 19.52 10.63 24.50
C ALA A 684 19.16 10.73 25.98
N ILE A 685 17.95 11.22 26.30
CA ILE A 685 17.47 11.34 27.68
C ILE A 685 17.29 9.95 28.32
N ALA A 686 16.73 8.98 27.57
CA ALA A 686 16.62 7.60 28.03
C ALA A 686 18.01 6.98 28.31
N MET A 687 19.00 7.21 27.43
CA MET A 687 20.39 6.76 27.66
C MET A 687 21.01 7.41 28.90
N VAL A 688 20.84 8.72 29.08
CA VAL A 688 21.35 9.42 30.28
C VAL A 688 20.68 8.87 31.55
N SER A 689 19.36 8.62 31.50
CA SER A 689 18.64 8.01 32.64
C SER A 689 19.20 6.63 32.96
N ALA A 690 19.40 5.75 31.98
CA ALA A 690 19.91 4.41 32.16
C ALA A 690 21.36 4.41 32.70
N LEU A 691 22.23 5.24 32.13
CA LEU A 691 23.63 5.34 32.49
C LEU A 691 23.85 5.97 33.89
N THR A 692 23.07 6.99 34.23
CA THR A 692 23.17 7.68 35.55
C THR A 692 22.30 7.05 36.62
N LYS A 693 21.44 6.08 36.26
CA LYS A 693 20.45 5.43 37.13
C LYS A 693 19.49 6.42 37.79
N ASN A 694 19.21 7.55 37.12
CA ASN A 694 18.28 8.56 37.61
C ASN A 694 16.94 8.42 36.88
N PRO A 695 15.80 8.36 37.56
CA PRO A 695 14.47 8.32 36.94
C PRO A 695 14.13 9.67 36.30
N LEU A 696 13.31 9.64 35.27
CA LEU A 696 12.75 10.82 34.63
C LEU A 696 11.54 11.35 35.40
N ARG A 697 11.23 12.64 35.20
CA ARG A 697 10.00 13.24 35.73
C ARG A 697 8.78 12.50 35.19
N HIS A 698 7.84 12.28 36.11
CA HIS A 698 6.59 11.63 35.74
C HIS A 698 5.70 12.53 34.86
N GLY A 699 5.00 11.89 33.88
CA GLY A 699 3.99 12.59 33.07
C GLY A 699 4.59 13.60 32.09
N ILE A 700 5.81 13.36 31.61
CA ILE A 700 6.48 14.18 30.60
C ILE A 700 6.71 13.36 29.32
N ALA A 701 6.41 13.95 28.17
CA ALA A 701 6.76 13.41 26.87
C ALA A 701 7.69 14.39 26.14
N MET A 702 8.42 13.91 25.17
CA MET A 702 9.38 14.73 24.47
C MET A 702 9.47 14.40 22.98
N THR A 703 9.85 15.40 22.20
CA THR A 703 10.08 15.26 20.75
C THR A 703 11.07 16.31 20.30
N GLY A 704 12.01 15.94 19.46
CA GLY A 704 13.03 16.84 18.90
C GLY A 704 14.13 16.04 18.21
N GLU A 705 14.65 16.60 17.15
CA GLU A 705 15.86 16.08 16.49
C GLU A 705 17.09 16.59 17.22
N LEU A 706 18.07 15.73 17.40
CA LEU A 706 19.29 16.04 18.14
C LEU A 706 20.50 16.08 17.23
N THR A 707 21.24 17.18 17.27
CA THR A 707 22.55 17.29 16.61
C THR A 707 23.69 16.79 17.49
N LEU A 708 24.84 16.49 16.89
CA LEU A 708 26.06 16.07 17.62
C LEU A 708 26.56 17.14 18.60
N THR A 709 26.27 18.42 18.34
CA THR A 709 26.62 19.55 19.21
C THR A 709 25.63 19.81 20.32
N GLY A 710 24.54 19.04 20.39
CA GLY A 710 23.49 19.19 21.42
C GLY A 710 22.43 20.23 21.10
N LYS A 711 22.35 20.76 19.87
CA LYS A 711 21.23 21.59 19.44
C LYS A 711 20.00 20.72 19.22
N VAL A 712 18.84 21.27 19.55
CA VAL A 712 17.54 20.64 19.32
C VAL A 712 16.90 21.31 18.10
N LEU A 713 16.70 20.53 17.05
CA LEU A 713 16.12 20.98 15.77
C LEU A 713 14.61 20.77 15.70
N PRO A 714 13.91 21.58 14.89
CA PRO A 714 12.45 21.54 14.77
C PRO A 714 11.92 20.24 14.19
N ILE A 715 10.67 19.93 14.52
CA ILE A 715 9.99 18.70 14.09
C ILE A 715 8.64 19.03 13.44
N GLY A 716 8.11 18.07 12.66
CA GLY A 716 6.76 18.15 12.12
C GLY A 716 5.70 17.54 13.04
N GLY A 717 4.44 17.92 12.81
CA GLY A 717 3.28 17.27 13.41
C GLY A 717 3.11 17.55 14.93
N LEU A 718 3.51 18.74 15.41
CA LEU A 718 3.38 19.09 16.83
C LEU A 718 1.93 18.99 17.34
N LYS A 719 0.95 19.36 16.51
CA LYS A 719 -0.47 19.28 16.86
C LYS A 719 -0.89 17.84 17.13
N GLU A 720 -0.59 16.91 16.26
CA GLU A 720 -0.92 15.49 16.39
C GLU A 720 -0.17 14.85 17.56
N LYS A 721 1.09 15.20 17.73
CA LYS A 721 1.93 14.75 18.87
C LYS A 721 1.36 15.23 20.20
N SER A 722 0.92 16.48 20.27
CA SER A 722 0.28 17.04 21.49
C SER A 722 -1.06 16.39 21.79
N LEU A 723 -1.85 16.08 20.75
CA LEU A 723 -3.08 15.30 20.88
C LEU A 723 -2.82 13.89 21.45
N ALA A 724 -1.76 13.22 20.96
CA ALA A 724 -1.38 11.91 21.49
C ALA A 724 -0.97 11.97 22.96
N ALA A 725 -0.16 12.95 23.34
CA ALA A 725 0.23 13.18 24.72
C ALA A 725 -1.00 13.42 25.61
N HIS A 726 -1.91 14.30 25.21
CA HIS A 726 -3.15 14.57 25.94
C HIS A 726 -4.04 13.33 26.07
N ARG A 727 -4.19 12.52 25.01
CA ARG A 727 -4.92 11.24 25.06
C ARG A 727 -4.29 10.25 26.03
N GLY A 728 -2.97 10.20 26.05
CA GLY A 728 -2.22 9.36 26.98
C GLY A 728 -2.21 9.85 28.41
N GLY A 729 -2.84 11.00 28.71
CA GLY A 729 -2.82 11.62 30.04
C GLY A 729 -1.50 12.29 30.42
N ILE A 730 -0.67 12.60 29.40
CA ILE A 730 0.59 13.33 29.57
C ILE A 730 0.35 14.78 29.21
N PHE A 731 0.58 15.68 30.19
CA PHE A 731 0.26 17.10 30.04
C PHE A 731 1.50 17.99 29.90
N LYS A 732 2.70 17.42 29.97
CA LYS A 732 3.97 18.13 29.87
C LYS A 732 4.72 17.65 28.65
N ILE A 733 5.12 18.57 27.77
CA ILE A 733 5.86 18.24 26.55
C ILE A 733 7.13 19.07 26.47
N ILE A 734 8.28 18.42 26.27
CA ILE A 734 9.52 19.05 25.86
C ILE A 734 9.54 19.05 24.33
N LEU A 735 9.74 20.20 23.73
CA LEU A 735 9.72 20.41 22.28
C LEU A 735 10.80 21.43 21.85
N PRO A 736 11.22 21.41 20.57
CA PRO A 736 12.17 22.39 20.06
C PRO A 736 11.61 23.82 20.13
N LYS A 737 12.44 24.79 20.48
CA LYS A 737 12.04 26.22 20.59
C LYS A 737 11.47 26.75 19.28
N GLU A 738 12.00 26.34 18.14
CA GLU A 738 11.49 26.76 16.84
C GLU A 738 10.06 26.30 16.54
N ASN A 739 9.56 25.25 17.24
CA ASN A 739 8.17 24.82 17.15
C ASN A 739 7.23 25.58 18.08
N GLU A 740 7.69 26.57 18.82
CA GLU A 740 6.82 27.45 19.63
C GLU A 740 5.78 28.16 18.76
N LYS A 741 6.13 28.49 17.50
CA LYS A 741 5.24 29.04 16.49
C LYS A 741 4.06 28.14 16.13
N ASP A 742 4.19 26.81 16.34
CA ASP A 742 3.16 25.83 15.99
C ASP A 742 2.18 25.59 17.15
N ILE A 743 2.50 26.03 18.38
CA ILE A 743 1.64 25.90 19.58
C ILE A 743 0.26 26.54 19.37
N PRO A 744 0.11 27.72 18.71
CA PRO A 744 -1.20 28.30 18.42
C PRO A 744 -2.09 27.45 17.51
N GLU A 745 -1.56 26.47 16.80
CA GLU A 745 -2.35 25.56 15.97
C GLU A 745 -3.08 24.49 16.77
N ILE A 746 -2.64 24.25 18.01
CA ILE A 746 -3.28 23.34 18.94
C ILE A 746 -4.56 23.99 19.46
N SER A 747 -5.65 23.21 19.52
CA SER A 747 -6.94 23.73 19.99
C SER A 747 -6.82 24.35 21.40
N ASP A 748 -7.49 25.49 21.64
CA ASP A 748 -7.42 26.21 22.90
C ASP A 748 -7.74 25.34 24.13
N LYS A 749 -8.69 24.42 23.98
CA LYS A 749 -9.09 23.50 25.05
C LYS A 749 -7.96 22.59 25.51
N ILE A 750 -7.13 22.12 24.58
CA ILE A 750 -5.99 21.26 24.86
C ILE A 750 -4.82 22.10 25.32
N ARG A 751 -4.54 23.21 24.61
CA ARG A 751 -3.45 24.12 24.94
C ARG A 751 -3.51 24.60 26.39
N LYS A 752 -4.69 24.95 26.88
CA LYS A 752 -4.90 25.36 28.30
C LYS A 752 -4.61 24.29 29.35
N LYS A 753 -4.67 23.01 28.95
CA LYS A 753 -4.41 21.88 29.84
C LYS A 753 -2.96 21.38 29.79
N MET A 754 -2.19 21.82 28.80
CA MET A 754 -0.84 21.35 28.55
C MET A 754 0.20 22.40 28.92
N ILE A 755 1.35 21.91 29.36
CA ILE A 755 2.53 22.72 29.68
C ILE A 755 3.58 22.34 28.64
N PHE A 756 4.04 23.35 27.90
CA PHE A 756 5.05 23.20 26.88
C PHE A 756 6.39 23.75 27.41
N TYR A 757 7.46 22.98 27.21
CA TYR A 757 8.84 23.35 27.53
C TYR A 757 9.64 23.51 26.23
N PRO A 758 9.65 24.71 25.61
CA PRO A 758 10.46 24.99 24.42
C PRO A 758 11.93 24.98 24.81
N VAL A 759 12.74 24.18 24.14
CA VAL A 759 14.17 24.01 24.39
C VAL A 759 14.98 24.20 23.12
N SER A 760 16.11 24.90 23.20
CA SER A 760 17.06 25.09 22.09
C SER A 760 18.23 24.11 22.17
N THR A 761 18.54 23.64 23.37
CA THR A 761 19.67 22.77 23.65
C THR A 761 19.26 21.54 24.44
N MET A 762 20.08 20.51 24.33
CA MET A 762 19.88 19.28 25.08
C MET A 762 20.06 19.48 26.59
N ASP A 763 20.87 20.42 27.02
CA ASP A 763 21.06 20.77 28.43
C ASP A 763 19.78 21.30 29.07
N GLU A 764 19.03 22.14 28.32
CA GLU A 764 17.69 22.60 28.71
C GLU A 764 16.70 21.43 28.79
N ALA A 765 16.73 20.53 27.79
CA ALA A 765 15.86 19.36 27.77
C ALA A 765 16.11 18.42 28.97
N ILE A 766 17.38 18.18 29.32
CA ILE A 766 17.78 17.37 30.48
C ILE A 766 17.28 18.00 31.79
N LYS A 767 17.45 19.32 31.94
CA LYS A 767 16.98 20.05 33.14
C LYS A 767 15.49 19.86 33.39
N GLU A 768 14.71 19.86 32.31
CA GLU A 768 13.25 19.70 32.44
C GLU A 768 12.83 18.23 32.54
N ALA A 769 13.60 17.29 31.99
CA ALA A 769 13.26 15.86 31.99
C ALA A 769 13.55 15.17 33.33
N PHE A 770 14.52 15.60 34.10
CA PHE A 770 14.90 14.98 35.35
C PHE A 770 14.38 15.72 36.61
N GLU A 771 13.98 14.99 37.64
CA GLU A 771 13.55 15.60 38.92
C GLU A 771 14.72 16.17 39.71
N LYS A 772 15.84 15.45 39.73
CA LYS A 772 17.04 15.85 40.42
C LYS A 772 18.07 16.36 39.41
N LYS A 773 18.73 17.48 39.75
CA LYS A 773 19.87 17.93 38.97
C LYS A 773 20.90 16.81 38.89
N LEU A 774 21.31 16.45 37.67
CA LEU A 774 22.45 15.56 37.48
C LEU A 774 23.68 16.27 38.05
N SER A 775 24.20 15.78 39.15
CA SER A 775 25.40 16.33 39.76
C SER A 775 26.62 15.80 39.02
N PRO A 776 27.60 16.63 38.63
CA PRO A 776 28.87 16.13 38.17
C PRO A 776 29.45 15.24 39.29
N GLY A 777 29.86 14.03 38.97
CA GLY A 777 30.27 13.01 39.91
C GLY A 777 31.21 13.58 40.94
N LYS A 778 30.86 13.46 42.24
CA LYS A 778 31.77 13.81 43.32
C LYS A 778 33.10 13.11 43.05
N LYS A 779 34.19 13.90 42.89
CA LYS A 779 35.52 13.36 42.87
C LYS A 779 35.62 12.32 43.99
N SER A 780 35.89 11.07 43.66
CA SER A 780 36.08 10.00 44.60
C SER A 780 37.06 10.51 45.68
N ALA A 781 36.58 10.60 46.89
CA ALA A 781 37.40 10.95 48.04
C ALA A 781 38.63 10.04 47.98
N LYS A 782 39.81 10.59 47.84
CA LYS A 782 41.08 9.88 47.96
C LYS A 782 41.03 9.14 49.28
N ILE A 783 40.95 7.84 49.26
CA ILE A 783 41.17 6.99 50.42
C ILE A 783 42.55 7.30 50.91
N LYS A 784 42.67 8.08 52.02
CA LYS A 784 43.90 8.23 52.81
C LYS A 784 44.21 6.88 53.38
N ILE A 785 45.17 6.18 52.75
CA ILE A 785 45.79 5.01 53.32
C ILE A 785 46.52 5.50 54.60
N ARG A 786 45.93 5.30 55.76
CA ARG A 786 46.65 5.42 57.06
C ARG A 786 47.71 4.35 57.05
N LYS A 787 48.97 4.75 56.81
CA LYS A 787 50.17 3.97 57.18
C LYS A 787 50.08 3.71 58.70
N LYS A 788 49.76 2.52 59.19
CA LYS A 788 50.02 2.03 60.48
C LYS A 788 51.54 1.87 60.63
N GLN A 789 52.20 2.71 61.45
CA GLN A 789 53.52 2.49 61.89
C GLN A 789 53.61 1.20 62.67
N ALA A 790 54.33 0.20 62.21
CA ALA A 790 54.71 -0.98 62.95
C ALA A 790 55.83 -0.56 63.89
N SER A 791 55.56 -0.50 65.23
CA SER A 791 56.52 -0.48 66.27
C SER A 791 57.22 -1.81 66.35
N SER A 792 58.52 -1.77 66.18
CA SER A 792 59.45 -2.87 66.51
C SER A 792 59.32 -3.31 67.95
N ARG A 793 59.16 -4.60 68.19
CA ARG A 793 59.59 -5.30 69.44
C ARG A 793 60.36 -6.53 68.94
N GLN A 794 61.62 -6.41 69.24
CA GLN A 794 62.60 -7.52 69.29
C GLN A 794 62.19 -8.43 70.47
N GLN A 795 62.30 -9.70 70.28
CA GLN A 795 62.90 -10.65 71.21
C GLN A 795 62.66 -12.09 70.81
N PRO A 796 63.40 -13.06 71.37
CA PRO A 796 64.72 -13.51 70.95
C PRO A 796 64.61 -14.97 70.45
N ALA A 797 65.73 -15.41 69.93
CA ALA A 797 65.96 -16.79 69.52
C ALA A 797 65.85 -17.80 70.70
N THR A 798 65.26 -18.96 70.46
CA THR A 798 65.58 -20.19 71.19
C THR A 798 65.65 -21.36 70.14
N THR A 799 66.85 -21.93 70.22
CA THR A 799 67.29 -23.12 69.54
C THR A 799 66.57 -24.38 70.02
N LEU A 800 66.68 -25.38 69.16
CA LEU A 800 66.69 -26.84 69.42
C LEU A 800 65.41 -27.58 68.85
N ASN A 801 65.57 -28.42 68.01
CA ASN A 801 66.17 -29.60 67.49
C ASN A 801 65.56 -29.87 66.10
#